data_74365283daac9ca6590ab36e8a3ba43c
#
_entry.id   74365283daac9ca6590ab36e8a3ba43c
#
_cell.length_a   1.000
_cell.length_b   1.000
_cell.length_c   1.000
_cell.angle_alpha   90.00
_cell.angle_beta   90.00
_cell.angle_gamma   90.00
#
_symmetry.space_group_name_H-M   'P 1'
#
loop_
_entity.id
_entity.type
_entity.pdbx_description
1 polymer ?
#
loop_
_entity_poly.entity_id
_entity_poly.type
_entity_poly.pdbx_seq_one_letter_code
_entity_poly.pdbx_strand_id
1 'polypeptide(L)'
;MPTLTYDSQSFSWNGKRLWLVGVNLEYALLAPERWKQAIASLKQMGFNTIRASVPWCLHEVRRGRFGFTHGLDVAAFARECRAQGMHLVLRIGPVVGEPFDGGGLPAWLPAEPGAKPRQVNEAYLRRVSALYRAIAEQVVPLQATQAQSGKDAAFGGARASEGGPLLAVQIEHGWTCGNETVGAAYHAELLRFARECGFTVPVLTNNGLWISTEGCVEVWEGWDNLFMHMRQLQAVQPDAPRMVEIREEAARAAGATAGLDKRSGGWTIGMDFLSRMGQILAAGGQPILPGVQRTDRSNAVPALLDAGGRPNPALRSLRRMVSFANHFGHVYADADASLQTTVQAPDTLRPGGFSVIVVEGNAGRVNFVFRGPDTAKGERFDETSLITSEGARLQVQLGDAPVGWYLFDVSLHGKSTLDWCNLSPFALIDRSVLVLQGPAGAEGALSINGAELEFTLPDAKAGAKPFVAMHQGMVIVGCNQHQIDTTVVEAHALVVGAERVLHDGSVELAAGITQAWRVHSDGTLKAAVVPKQTRKPAVQSLNAWQSAPNREFVTGQSDRFATLSGPASLGTCGAYEGWGWYRVQWKGSKSTLMLPGAAGFMQLWLDGKPLGTLQSQRLPLQVAAGAHTLTVLARQGGQSATSASAGVASGLPLAPHVVEPIACKTSVVDTSLCDPFKASAFIAGYSPGQPMSTNAVKMVLQQRRKDPILIDAPGEVMRALIVLNGRPHAVIDWRGEPAECLVLHMATREAPKVGLQQGANEVLVIPFDAQRTQVDRLAKAMRTHISVQALEGKAASWAFARWAPPSHGGNAWVAMNGKVPAATRGNGKAGVSMDGKAPLWFSTAFERNGKIDGPVELLCSGLSRGHVFVNDELVGAYDTADGREVVELPSERLAARNSITIFDLEGKAPAGVKVRG
;
A
#
# COMPACT_ATOMS: atom_id res chain seq x y z
N MET A 1 30.29 -20.21 7.17
CA MET A 1 29.38 -19.27 6.50
C MET A 1 28.19 -19.00 7.42
N PRO A 2 27.60 -17.82 7.42
CA PRO A 2 26.37 -17.57 8.16
C PRO A 2 25.28 -18.54 7.71
N THR A 3 24.49 -19.04 8.66
CA THR A 3 23.37 -19.96 8.38
C THR A 3 22.05 -19.27 8.65
N LEU A 4 21.10 -19.44 7.74
CA LEU A 4 19.73 -18.96 7.87
C LEU A 4 18.78 -20.10 7.55
N THR A 5 17.96 -20.47 8.52
CA THR A 5 16.98 -21.57 8.45
C THR A 5 15.63 -21.08 8.98
N TYR A 6 14.62 -21.90 8.90
CA TYR A 6 13.32 -21.68 9.52
C TYR A 6 12.65 -23.00 9.91
N ASP A 7 11.67 -22.93 10.77
CA ASP A 7 10.75 -24.00 11.15
C ASP A 7 9.32 -23.46 11.31
N SER A 8 8.42 -24.26 11.86
CA SER A 8 7.02 -23.87 12.09
C SER A 8 6.82 -22.64 12.96
N GLN A 9 7.81 -22.22 13.71
CA GLN A 9 7.69 -21.14 14.68
C GLN A 9 8.28 -19.84 14.16
N SER A 10 9.53 -19.85 13.69
CA SER A 10 10.23 -18.63 13.27
C SER A 10 11.42 -18.90 12.35
N PHE A 11 12.03 -17.83 11.86
CA PHE A 11 13.36 -17.89 11.27
C PHE A 11 14.42 -18.10 12.35
N SER A 12 15.57 -18.64 11.94
CA SER A 12 16.76 -18.79 12.79
C SER A 12 17.99 -18.35 12.02
N TRP A 13 18.72 -17.35 12.55
CA TRP A 13 19.94 -16.84 11.95
C TRP A 13 21.14 -17.10 12.87
N ASN A 14 22.10 -17.85 12.36
CA ASN A 14 23.27 -18.31 13.13
C ASN A 14 22.86 -19.02 14.45
N GLY A 15 21.82 -19.82 14.41
CA GLY A 15 21.29 -20.58 15.55
C GLY A 15 20.48 -19.75 16.56
N LYS A 16 20.23 -18.47 16.28
CA LYS A 16 19.37 -17.61 17.11
C LYS A 16 18.03 -17.39 16.42
N ARG A 17 16.96 -17.57 17.18
CA ARG A 17 15.60 -17.27 16.73
C ARG A 17 15.49 -15.80 16.30
N LEU A 18 14.80 -15.55 15.20
CA LEU A 18 14.59 -14.25 14.61
C LEU A 18 13.10 -14.02 14.34
N TRP A 19 12.54 -13.02 14.97
CA TRP A 19 11.18 -12.60 14.76
C TRP A 19 11.14 -11.36 13.88
N LEU A 20 10.44 -11.44 12.74
CA LEU A 20 10.37 -10.35 11.78
C LEU A 20 9.17 -9.47 12.08
N VAL A 21 9.42 -8.17 12.21
CA VAL A 21 8.41 -7.11 12.27
C VAL A 21 8.66 -6.19 11.10
N GLY A 22 7.95 -6.46 10.00
CA GLY A 22 8.24 -5.91 8.69
C GLY A 22 7.39 -4.70 8.34
N VAL A 23 7.92 -3.89 7.42
CA VAL A 23 7.25 -2.74 6.83
C VAL A 23 7.64 -2.59 5.36
N ASN A 24 6.67 -2.23 4.50
CA ASN A 24 6.92 -1.97 3.09
C ASN A 24 7.61 -0.62 2.88
N LEU A 25 8.71 -0.62 2.14
CA LEU A 25 9.40 0.59 1.70
C LEU A 25 9.88 0.40 0.27
N GLU A 26 9.15 0.95 -0.69
CA GLU A 26 9.47 0.81 -2.11
C GLU A 26 10.56 1.82 -2.52
N TYR A 27 11.82 1.37 -2.54
CA TYR A 27 12.99 2.21 -2.83
C TYR A 27 12.91 2.93 -4.18
N ALA A 28 12.33 2.29 -5.20
CA ALA A 28 12.19 2.84 -6.54
C ALA A 28 11.20 4.04 -6.61
N LEU A 29 10.44 4.29 -5.55
CA LEU A 29 9.46 5.38 -5.46
C LEU A 29 9.90 6.49 -4.49
N LEU A 30 11.07 6.36 -3.91
CA LEU A 30 11.64 7.31 -2.97
C LEU A 30 13.00 7.79 -3.49
N ALA A 31 13.24 9.10 -3.45
CA ALA A 31 14.53 9.64 -3.83
C ALA A 31 15.66 9.02 -2.98
N PRO A 32 16.80 8.63 -3.56
CA PRO A 32 17.89 7.97 -2.86
C PRO A 32 18.39 8.71 -1.61
N GLU A 33 18.38 10.04 -1.65
CA GLU A 33 18.75 10.90 -0.54
C GLU A 33 17.86 10.75 0.69
N ARG A 34 16.63 10.23 0.48
CA ARG A 34 15.64 9.98 1.53
C ARG A 34 15.70 8.58 2.13
N TRP A 35 16.39 7.63 1.51
CA TRP A 35 16.43 6.24 1.97
C TRP A 35 16.91 6.15 3.42
N LYS A 36 18.06 6.79 3.71
CA LYS A 36 18.64 6.78 5.07
C LYS A 36 17.65 7.27 6.13
N GLN A 37 17.02 8.41 5.88
CA GLN A 37 16.08 9.01 6.83
C GLN A 37 14.82 8.16 6.99
N ALA A 38 14.23 7.66 5.90
CA ALA A 38 13.03 6.82 5.95
C ALA A 38 13.29 5.52 6.72
N ILE A 39 14.39 4.83 6.42
CA ILE A 39 14.80 3.60 7.11
C ILE A 39 15.03 3.87 8.60
N ALA A 40 15.75 4.94 8.95
CA ALA A 40 15.98 5.33 10.34
C ALA A 40 14.68 5.63 11.09
N SER A 41 13.73 6.33 10.47
CA SER A 41 12.42 6.61 11.07
C SER A 41 11.62 5.34 11.32
N LEU A 42 11.60 4.40 10.38
CA LEU A 42 10.93 3.10 10.55
C LEU A 42 11.56 2.28 11.67
N LYS A 43 12.89 2.28 11.77
CA LYS A 43 13.59 1.64 12.87
C LYS A 43 13.21 2.27 14.22
N GLN A 44 13.15 3.60 14.32
CA GLN A 44 12.74 4.31 15.52
C GLN A 44 11.27 4.07 15.90
N MET A 45 10.43 3.66 14.95
CA MET A 45 9.07 3.18 15.23
C MET A 45 9.05 1.75 15.80
N GLY A 46 10.18 1.02 15.79
CA GLY A 46 10.32 -0.33 16.33
C GLY A 46 10.42 -1.44 15.30
N PHE A 47 10.33 -1.16 13.98
CA PHE A 47 10.51 -2.17 12.94
C PHE A 47 11.94 -2.69 12.87
N ASN A 48 12.12 -3.96 12.48
CA ASN A 48 13.43 -4.57 12.27
C ASN A 48 13.65 -5.06 10.82
N THR A 49 12.61 -5.05 9.99
CA THR A 49 12.65 -5.61 8.63
C THR A 49 12.00 -4.65 7.64
N ILE A 50 12.68 -4.39 6.53
CA ILE A 50 12.12 -3.71 5.36
C ILE A 50 11.71 -4.77 4.34
N ARG A 51 10.51 -4.66 3.78
CA ARG A 51 10.14 -5.36 2.56
C ARG A 51 10.12 -4.36 1.42
N ALA A 52 10.84 -4.66 0.34
CA ALA A 52 10.91 -3.85 -0.87
C ALA A 52 10.68 -4.70 -2.11
N SER A 53 10.31 -4.07 -3.22
CA SER A 53 10.05 -4.75 -4.49
C SER A 53 11.00 -4.30 -5.58
N VAL A 54 11.36 -5.22 -6.50
CA VAL A 54 12.09 -4.92 -7.73
C VAL A 54 11.08 -4.89 -8.89
N PRO A 55 10.53 -3.71 -9.24
CA PRO A 55 9.49 -3.64 -10.28
C PRO A 55 10.10 -3.80 -11.67
N TRP A 56 9.80 -4.89 -12.34
CA TRP A 56 10.33 -5.20 -13.67
C TRP A 56 10.12 -4.06 -14.66
N CYS A 57 8.94 -3.42 -14.64
CA CYS A 57 8.60 -2.29 -15.54
C CYS A 57 9.56 -1.09 -15.45
N LEU A 58 10.20 -0.86 -14.30
CA LEU A 58 11.15 0.23 -14.10
C LEU A 58 12.59 -0.21 -14.41
N HIS A 59 12.92 -1.47 -14.14
CA HIS A 59 14.27 -2.00 -14.35
C HIS A 59 14.53 -2.42 -15.79
N GLU A 60 13.50 -2.79 -16.58
CA GLU A 60 13.60 -3.13 -18.00
C GLU A 60 12.56 -2.35 -18.83
N VAL A 61 12.69 -1.02 -18.85
CA VAL A 61 11.83 -0.13 -19.65
C VAL A 61 11.90 -0.47 -21.14
N ARG A 62 13.08 -0.88 -21.61
CA ARG A 62 13.31 -1.35 -22.98
C ARG A 62 13.80 -2.79 -22.95
N ARG A 63 13.15 -3.62 -23.69
CA ARG A 63 13.44 -5.06 -23.81
C ARG A 63 14.95 -5.33 -23.94
N GLY A 64 15.49 -6.19 -23.07
CA GLY A 64 16.89 -6.59 -23.04
C GLY A 64 17.85 -5.56 -22.44
N ARG A 65 17.36 -4.46 -21.86
CA ARG A 65 18.18 -3.42 -21.23
C ARG A 65 17.74 -3.21 -19.78
N PHE A 66 18.46 -3.87 -18.87
CA PHE A 66 18.26 -3.69 -17.43
C PHE A 66 19.03 -2.47 -16.92
N GLY A 67 18.43 -1.73 -15.96
CA GLY A 67 19.03 -0.57 -15.30
C GLY A 67 18.91 -0.68 -13.78
N PHE A 68 20.06 -0.55 -13.07
CA PHE A 68 20.16 -0.58 -11.60
C PHE A 68 21.02 0.60 -11.11
N THR A 69 20.62 1.81 -11.47
CA THR A 69 21.37 3.03 -11.14
C THR A 69 20.46 4.07 -10.50
N HIS A 70 21.02 4.99 -9.74
CA HIS A 70 20.29 6.08 -9.05
C HIS A 70 19.15 5.53 -8.18
N GLY A 71 17.91 6.01 -8.35
CA GLY A 71 16.73 5.55 -7.61
C GLY A 71 16.38 4.07 -7.81
N LEU A 72 17.01 3.39 -8.76
CA LEU A 72 16.85 1.96 -9.04
C LEU A 72 18.02 1.10 -8.54
N ASP A 73 18.99 1.66 -7.81
CA ASP A 73 20.13 0.91 -7.26
C ASP A 73 19.70 0.11 -6.01
N VAL A 74 19.17 -1.09 -6.26
CA VAL A 74 18.71 -2.01 -5.20
C VAL A 74 19.86 -2.47 -4.30
N ALA A 75 21.10 -2.55 -4.83
CA ALA A 75 22.24 -2.94 -4.02
C ALA A 75 22.65 -1.82 -3.04
N ALA A 76 22.63 -0.55 -3.48
CA ALA A 76 22.86 0.59 -2.60
C ALA A 76 21.77 0.69 -1.52
N PHE A 77 20.50 0.47 -1.88
CA PHE A 77 19.40 0.43 -0.92
C PHE A 77 19.58 -0.69 0.11
N ALA A 78 19.97 -1.89 -0.31
CA ALA A 78 20.23 -3.01 0.60
C ALA A 78 21.39 -2.69 1.57
N ARG A 79 22.47 -2.04 1.09
CA ARG A 79 23.57 -1.58 1.96
C ARG A 79 23.11 -0.54 2.98
N GLU A 80 22.20 0.38 2.59
CA GLU A 80 21.62 1.35 3.53
C GLU A 80 20.76 0.66 4.59
N CYS A 81 19.94 -0.35 4.23
CA CYS A 81 19.23 -1.16 5.23
C CYS A 81 20.20 -1.77 6.25
N ARG A 82 21.31 -2.35 5.79
CA ARG A 82 22.35 -2.89 6.67
C ARG A 82 22.98 -1.82 7.56
N ALA A 83 23.32 -0.65 6.99
CA ALA A 83 23.93 0.45 7.73
C ALA A 83 23.05 0.95 8.88
N GLN A 84 21.71 0.88 8.70
CA GLN A 84 20.73 1.19 9.72
C GLN A 84 20.41 -0.02 10.64
N GLY A 85 21.00 -1.20 10.41
CA GLY A 85 20.74 -2.42 11.16
C GLY A 85 19.33 -2.98 10.93
N MET A 86 18.82 -2.84 9.72
CA MET A 86 17.52 -3.39 9.28
C MET A 86 17.75 -4.60 8.37
N HIS A 87 16.92 -5.61 8.53
CA HIS A 87 16.83 -6.73 7.61
C HIS A 87 16.08 -6.35 6.34
N LEU A 88 16.31 -7.10 5.24
CA LEU A 88 15.64 -6.88 3.97
C LEU A 88 14.96 -8.18 3.50
N VAL A 89 13.70 -8.08 3.15
CA VAL A 89 12.95 -9.05 2.35
C VAL A 89 12.73 -8.42 0.98
N LEU A 90 13.20 -9.05 -0.09
CA LEU A 90 13.14 -8.48 -1.43
C LEU A 90 12.19 -9.26 -2.33
N ARG A 91 11.12 -8.62 -2.79
CA ARG A 91 10.22 -9.18 -3.80
C ARG A 91 10.86 -9.02 -5.16
N ILE A 92 11.30 -10.13 -5.76
CA ILE A 92 11.99 -10.16 -7.06
C ILE A 92 11.03 -10.37 -8.25
N GLY A 93 9.75 -10.54 -7.96
CA GLY A 93 8.73 -10.68 -9.00
C GLY A 93 8.64 -12.09 -9.62
N PRO A 94 8.15 -12.20 -10.86
CA PRO A 94 7.96 -11.17 -11.91
C PRO A 94 6.85 -10.15 -11.64
N VAL A 95 5.77 -10.55 -10.95
CA VAL A 95 4.75 -9.62 -10.47
C VAL A 95 5.09 -9.21 -9.05
N VAL A 96 5.03 -7.90 -8.78
CA VAL A 96 5.33 -7.34 -7.46
C VAL A 96 4.14 -6.64 -6.82
N GLY A 97 3.05 -6.46 -7.58
CA GLY A 97 1.81 -5.88 -7.09
C GLY A 97 1.82 -4.35 -7.01
N GLU A 98 0.92 -3.80 -6.20
CA GLU A 98 0.89 -2.37 -5.92
C GLU A 98 2.16 -1.90 -5.21
N PRO A 99 2.56 -0.65 -5.45
CA PRO A 99 1.85 0.41 -6.18
C PRO A 99 2.27 0.52 -7.66
N PHE A 100 2.83 -0.51 -8.25
CA PHE A 100 3.35 -0.47 -9.62
C PHE A 100 2.25 -0.79 -10.66
N ASP A 101 2.31 -0.09 -11.80
CA ASP A 101 1.37 -0.28 -12.89
C ASP A 101 1.50 -1.68 -13.50
N GLY A 102 0.37 -2.32 -13.82
CA GLY A 102 0.34 -3.69 -14.30
C GLY A 102 0.96 -4.72 -13.35
N GLY A 103 1.01 -4.42 -12.04
CA GLY A 103 1.68 -5.26 -11.05
C GLY A 103 3.21 -5.29 -11.18
N GLY A 104 3.78 -4.31 -11.88
CA GLY A 104 5.22 -4.20 -12.13
C GLY A 104 5.69 -4.91 -13.39
N LEU A 105 4.80 -5.49 -14.20
CA LEU A 105 5.17 -6.08 -15.49
C LEU A 105 5.52 -4.98 -16.50
N PRO A 106 6.51 -5.20 -17.39
CA PRO A 106 6.91 -4.18 -18.36
C PRO A 106 5.86 -3.99 -19.44
N ALA A 107 5.66 -2.72 -19.83
CA ALA A 107 4.65 -2.34 -20.82
C ALA A 107 4.85 -2.96 -22.23
N TRP A 108 6.07 -3.40 -22.55
CA TRP A 108 6.37 -4.09 -23.80
C TRP A 108 6.00 -5.59 -23.79
N LEU A 109 5.78 -6.19 -22.62
CA LEU A 109 5.58 -7.63 -22.47
C LEU A 109 4.33 -8.17 -23.23
N PRO A 110 3.19 -7.47 -23.29
CA PRO A 110 2.05 -7.91 -24.10
C PRO A 110 2.35 -8.01 -25.59
N ALA A 111 3.35 -7.29 -26.10
CA ALA A 111 3.81 -7.34 -27.48
C ALA A 111 4.87 -8.43 -27.74
N GLU A 112 5.33 -9.15 -26.70
CA GLU A 112 6.28 -10.26 -26.87
C GLU A 112 5.58 -11.46 -27.51
N PRO A 113 6.03 -11.92 -28.69
CA PRO A 113 5.37 -13.02 -29.41
C PRO A 113 5.27 -14.30 -28.56
N GLY A 114 4.07 -14.82 -28.41
CA GLY A 114 3.80 -16.06 -27.68
C GLY A 114 3.92 -15.96 -26.15
N ALA A 115 4.24 -14.81 -25.59
CA ALA A 115 4.32 -14.68 -24.14
C ALA A 115 2.92 -14.70 -23.51
N LYS A 116 2.77 -15.55 -22.50
CA LYS A 116 1.58 -15.64 -21.66
C LYS A 116 2.00 -15.46 -20.20
N PRO A 117 1.80 -14.28 -19.61
CA PRO A 117 2.25 -14.00 -18.24
C PRO A 117 1.62 -14.94 -17.20
N ARG A 118 2.37 -15.13 -16.10
CA ARG A 118 1.93 -15.80 -14.86
C ARG A 118 1.54 -17.28 -15.03
N GLN A 119 2.07 -17.96 -16.06
CA GLN A 119 1.88 -19.40 -16.29
C GLN A 119 3.12 -20.01 -16.95
N VAL A 120 3.22 -21.33 -16.96
CA VAL A 120 4.32 -22.04 -17.66
C VAL A 120 4.20 -21.77 -19.15
N ASN A 121 5.05 -20.90 -19.64
CA ASN A 121 5.11 -20.50 -21.05
C ASN A 121 6.56 -20.12 -21.40
N GLU A 122 7.16 -20.82 -22.35
CA GLU A 122 8.58 -20.67 -22.68
C GLU A 122 8.99 -19.24 -23.02
N ALA A 123 8.21 -18.53 -23.82
CA ALA A 123 8.51 -17.14 -24.22
C ALA A 123 8.53 -16.20 -23.01
N TYR A 124 7.57 -16.37 -22.09
CA TYR A 124 7.48 -15.60 -20.86
C TYR A 124 8.58 -15.99 -19.87
N LEU A 125 8.75 -17.29 -19.58
CA LEU A 125 9.71 -17.79 -18.60
C LEU A 125 11.16 -17.45 -18.96
N ARG A 126 11.50 -17.43 -20.25
CA ARG A 126 12.81 -16.96 -20.72
C ARG A 126 13.09 -15.50 -20.32
N ARG A 127 12.05 -14.64 -20.35
CA ARG A 127 12.17 -13.24 -19.92
C ARG A 127 12.30 -13.12 -18.40
N VAL A 128 11.53 -13.93 -17.67
CA VAL A 128 11.62 -14.00 -16.19
C VAL A 128 13.00 -14.48 -15.74
N SER A 129 13.56 -15.51 -16.40
CA SER A 129 14.91 -15.99 -16.10
C SER A 129 15.97 -14.90 -16.32
N ALA A 130 15.83 -14.10 -17.37
CA ALA A 130 16.71 -12.94 -17.60
C ALA A 130 16.59 -11.86 -16.51
N LEU A 131 15.35 -11.57 -16.08
CA LEU A 131 15.09 -10.67 -14.94
C LEU A 131 15.79 -11.16 -13.65
N TYR A 132 15.58 -12.45 -13.28
CA TYR A 132 16.15 -13.00 -12.07
C TYR A 132 17.67 -12.97 -12.07
N ARG A 133 18.29 -13.26 -13.21
CA ARG A 133 19.74 -13.16 -13.37
C ARG A 133 20.25 -11.73 -13.17
N ALA A 134 19.59 -10.76 -13.78
CA ALA A 134 19.95 -9.36 -13.65
C ALA A 134 19.82 -8.85 -12.20
N ILE A 135 18.79 -9.28 -11.47
CA ILE A 135 18.61 -8.96 -10.04
C ILE A 135 19.67 -9.67 -9.21
N ALA A 136 19.93 -10.95 -9.46
CA ALA A 136 20.91 -11.75 -8.71
C ALA A 136 22.31 -11.17 -8.76
N GLU A 137 22.74 -10.65 -9.92
CA GLU A 137 24.02 -9.95 -10.07
C GLU A 137 24.17 -8.77 -9.10
N GLN A 138 23.06 -8.12 -8.70
CA GLN A 138 23.06 -6.99 -7.77
C GLN A 138 23.07 -7.42 -6.31
N VAL A 139 22.28 -8.46 -5.94
CA VAL A 139 21.92 -8.68 -4.52
C VAL A 139 22.34 -10.03 -3.95
N VAL A 140 22.72 -11.02 -4.75
CA VAL A 140 23.20 -12.33 -4.23
C VAL A 140 24.41 -12.16 -3.29
N PRO A 141 25.37 -11.26 -3.55
CA PRO A 141 26.48 -11.02 -2.60
C PRO A 141 26.03 -10.44 -1.25
N LEU A 142 24.81 -9.89 -1.16
CA LEU A 142 24.27 -9.21 0.03
C LEU A 142 23.30 -10.11 0.84
N GLN A 143 23.25 -11.39 0.56
CA GLN A 143 22.43 -12.34 1.31
C GLN A 143 22.95 -12.56 2.74
N ALA A 144 22.04 -12.84 3.66
CA ALA A 144 22.36 -13.16 5.06
C ALA A 144 23.24 -14.42 5.20
N THR A 145 23.18 -15.31 4.21
CA THR A 145 23.98 -16.53 4.11
C THR A 145 25.40 -16.32 3.53
N GLN A 146 25.71 -15.11 3.05
CA GLN A 146 27.00 -14.77 2.46
C GLN A 146 27.86 -13.95 3.44
N ALA A 147 29.09 -14.40 3.66
CA ALA A 147 30.07 -13.60 4.40
C ALA A 147 30.37 -12.30 3.61
N GLN A 148 30.33 -11.19 4.29
CA GLN A 148 30.54 -9.88 3.67
C GLN A 148 32.04 -9.57 3.55
N SER A 149 32.46 -8.99 2.44
CA SER A 149 33.85 -8.64 2.14
C SER A 149 33.98 -7.25 1.52
N GLY A 150 35.18 -6.69 1.51
CA GLY A 150 35.48 -5.39 0.87
C GLY A 150 34.61 -4.25 1.42
N LYS A 151 34.00 -3.48 0.52
CA LYS A 151 33.14 -2.35 0.89
C LYS A 151 31.91 -2.75 1.70
N ASP A 152 31.42 -3.95 1.45
CA ASP A 152 30.21 -4.44 2.12
C ASP A 152 30.48 -4.85 3.58
N ALA A 153 31.70 -5.21 3.92
CA ALA A 153 32.10 -5.52 5.29
C ALA A 153 32.18 -4.30 6.21
N ALA A 154 32.43 -3.13 5.65
CA ALA A 154 32.61 -1.87 6.41
C ALA A 154 31.31 -1.15 6.76
N PHE A 155 30.18 -1.54 6.14
CA PHE A 155 28.89 -0.88 6.36
C PHE A 155 28.26 -1.30 7.70
N GLY A 156 27.83 -0.32 8.49
CA GLY A 156 26.95 -0.49 9.66
C GLY A 156 27.60 -1.08 10.92
N GLY A 157 28.93 -1.17 11.01
CA GLY A 157 29.62 -1.70 12.20
C GLY A 157 29.37 -3.20 12.46
N ALA A 158 28.61 -3.88 11.60
CA ALA A 158 28.39 -5.33 11.67
C ALA A 158 29.66 -6.08 11.26
N ARG A 159 29.92 -7.24 11.89
CA ARG A 159 31.07 -8.05 11.54
C ARG A 159 30.88 -8.71 10.16
N ALA A 160 31.93 -8.80 9.36
CA ALA A 160 31.92 -9.46 8.07
C ALA A 160 31.36 -10.90 8.12
N SER A 161 31.51 -11.59 9.26
CA SER A 161 30.98 -12.94 9.50
C SER A 161 29.45 -12.97 9.74
N GLU A 162 28.78 -11.84 9.92
CA GLU A 162 27.35 -11.80 10.27
C GLU A 162 26.42 -11.89 9.04
N GLY A 163 26.98 -11.87 7.83
CA GLY A 163 26.19 -11.93 6.59
C GLY A 163 25.60 -10.58 6.15
N GLY A 164 24.89 -10.57 5.03
CA GLY A 164 24.23 -9.39 4.45
C GLY A 164 22.84 -9.12 5.03
N PRO A 165 22.19 -8.03 4.60
CA PRO A 165 20.86 -7.66 5.09
C PRO A 165 19.74 -8.51 4.48
N LEU A 166 19.95 -9.12 3.30
CA LEU A 166 18.93 -9.85 2.56
C LEU A 166 18.60 -11.20 3.24
N LEU A 167 17.48 -11.25 3.97
CA LEU A 167 17.02 -12.43 4.70
C LEU A 167 16.19 -13.39 3.85
N ALA A 168 15.39 -12.87 2.93
CA ALA A 168 14.52 -13.68 2.08
C ALA A 168 14.26 -12.98 0.74
N VAL A 169 13.95 -13.77 -0.28
CA VAL A 169 13.41 -13.25 -1.53
C VAL A 169 11.98 -13.76 -1.72
N GLN A 170 11.11 -12.93 -2.27
CA GLN A 170 9.76 -13.32 -2.62
C GLN A 170 9.64 -13.43 -4.14
N ILE A 171 9.25 -14.61 -4.61
CA ILE A 171 8.88 -14.88 -6.00
C ILE A 171 7.37 -14.67 -6.14
N GLU A 172 6.94 -14.02 -7.18
CA GLU A 172 5.54 -13.73 -7.48
C GLU A 172 4.78 -12.99 -6.36
N HIS A 173 3.65 -12.41 -6.67
CA HIS A 173 2.78 -11.77 -5.70
C HIS A 173 1.32 -11.82 -6.15
N GLY A 174 0.41 -12.14 -5.21
CA GLY A 174 -1.02 -12.17 -5.47
C GLY A 174 -1.38 -13.10 -6.63
N TRP A 175 -0.79 -14.29 -6.69
CA TRP A 175 -1.13 -15.25 -7.74
C TRP A 175 -2.49 -15.88 -7.45
N THR A 176 -3.54 -15.38 -8.09
CA THR A 176 -4.90 -15.87 -8.01
C THR A 176 -5.41 -16.08 -9.43
N CYS A 177 -4.96 -17.16 -10.07
CA CYS A 177 -5.17 -17.37 -11.49
C CYS A 177 -5.82 -18.72 -11.84
N GLY A 178 -6.57 -19.30 -10.94
CA GLY A 178 -7.52 -20.38 -11.22
C GLY A 178 -7.05 -21.78 -10.89
N ASN A 179 -6.11 -22.39 -11.58
CA ASN A 179 -5.86 -23.82 -11.50
C ASN A 179 -4.63 -24.13 -10.63
N GLU A 180 -4.79 -25.01 -9.63
CA GLU A 180 -3.75 -25.49 -8.73
C GLU A 180 -2.53 -26.07 -9.46
N THR A 181 -2.78 -26.97 -10.44
CA THR A 181 -1.72 -27.63 -11.20
C THR A 181 -0.91 -26.61 -12.01
N VAL A 182 -1.58 -25.65 -12.64
CA VAL A 182 -0.91 -24.57 -13.39
C VAL A 182 -0.07 -23.71 -12.45
N GLY A 183 -0.62 -23.37 -11.28
CA GLY A 183 0.08 -22.56 -10.28
C GLY A 183 1.29 -23.28 -9.69
N ALA A 184 1.15 -24.54 -9.29
CA ALA A 184 2.23 -25.33 -8.74
C ALA A 184 3.41 -25.46 -9.73
N ALA A 185 3.12 -25.79 -10.99
CA ALA A 185 4.13 -25.86 -12.03
C ALA A 185 4.84 -24.51 -12.26
N TYR A 186 4.07 -23.41 -12.26
CA TYR A 186 4.60 -22.08 -12.46
C TYR A 186 5.52 -21.64 -11.30
N HIS A 187 5.09 -21.80 -10.05
CA HIS A 187 5.89 -21.44 -8.89
C HIS A 187 7.15 -22.31 -8.76
N ALA A 188 7.06 -23.60 -9.12
CA ALA A 188 8.23 -24.48 -9.16
C ALA A 188 9.30 -24.00 -10.15
N GLU A 189 8.91 -23.52 -11.34
CA GLU A 189 9.83 -22.92 -12.30
C GLU A 189 10.46 -21.61 -11.78
N LEU A 190 9.69 -20.75 -11.13
CA LEU A 190 10.21 -19.52 -10.52
C LEU A 190 11.22 -19.83 -9.41
N LEU A 191 10.90 -20.80 -8.54
CA LEU A 191 11.80 -21.26 -7.49
C LEU A 191 13.11 -21.82 -8.08
N ARG A 192 12.99 -22.67 -9.12
CA ARG A 192 14.16 -23.21 -9.83
C ARG A 192 15.06 -22.10 -10.36
N PHE A 193 14.49 -21.09 -11.05
CA PHE A 193 15.26 -19.93 -11.54
C PHE A 193 15.94 -19.16 -10.42
N ALA A 194 15.25 -18.91 -9.32
CA ALA A 194 15.85 -18.23 -8.18
C ALA A 194 17.05 -18.99 -7.62
N ARG A 195 16.94 -20.32 -7.46
CA ARG A 195 18.04 -21.17 -6.99
C ARG A 195 19.20 -21.23 -7.98
N GLU A 196 18.92 -21.37 -9.27
CA GLU A 196 19.94 -21.35 -10.34
C GLU A 196 20.69 -20.02 -10.42
N CYS A 197 20.04 -18.91 -10.09
CA CYS A 197 20.68 -17.60 -10.00
C CYS A 197 21.48 -17.38 -8.72
N GLY A 198 21.53 -18.33 -7.79
CA GLY A 198 22.36 -18.29 -6.58
C GLY A 198 21.66 -17.74 -5.33
N PHE A 199 20.33 -17.62 -5.32
CA PHE A 199 19.59 -17.30 -4.10
C PHE A 199 19.56 -18.52 -3.16
N THR A 200 20.22 -18.40 -2.01
CA THR A 200 20.31 -19.45 -0.97
C THR A 200 19.45 -19.15 0.26
N VAL A 201 18.99 -17.91 0.41
CA VAL A 201 18.05 -17.50 1.46
C VAL A 201 16.67 -18.12 1.26
N PRO A 202 15.80 -18.15 2.30
CA PRO A 202 14.41 -18.56 2.16
C PRO A 202 13.70 -17.86 1.00
N VAL A 203 12.84 -18.61 0.31
CA VAL A 203 12.00 -18.09 -0.78
C VAL A 203 10.57 -18.01 -0.30
N LEU A 204 9.97 -16.84 -0.45
CA LEU A 204 8.59 -16.58 -0.08
C LEU A 204 7.70 -16.60 -1.33
N THR A 205 6.43 -16.98 -1.15
CA THR A 205 5.37 -16.90 -2.17
C THR A 205 4.14 -16.21 -1.61
N ASN A 206 3.26 -15.73 -2.50
CA ASN A 206 1.95 -15.20 -2.12
C ASN A 206 0.92 -15.63 -3.15
N ASN A 207 0.10 -16.62 -2.81
CA ASN A 207 -0.92 -17.19 -3.69
C ASN A 207 -2.30 -17.35 -3.03
N GLY A 208 -2.50 -16.74 -1.88
CA GLY A 208 -3.77 -16.78 -1.16
C GLY A 208 -4.07 -18.11 -0.46
N LEU A 209 -3.06 -18.85 -0.06
CA LEU A 209 -3.13 -20.17 0.61
C LEU A 209 -3.62 -21.31 -0.28
N TRP A 210 -3.63 -21.10 -1.58
CA TRP A 210 -4.19 -22.10 -2.48
C TRP A 210 -3.18 -23.17 -2.92
N ILE A 211 -1.90 -22.79 -3.03
CA ILE A 211 -0.82 -23.66 -3.49
C ILE A 211 0.28 -23.69 -2.45
N SER A 212 0.56 -24.88 -1.93
CA SER A 212 1.80 -25.09 -1.16
C SER A 212 2.92 -25.44 -2.14
N THR A 213 3.92 -24.56 -2.25
CA THR A 213 5.11 -24.82 -3.06
C THR A 213 6.21 -25.31 -2.15
N GLU A 214 6.64 -26.57 -2.34
CA GLU A 214 7.76 -27.16 -1.58
C GLU A 214 9.01 -26.28 -1.66
N GLY A 215 9.65 -26.00 -0.53
CA GLY A 215 10.82 -25.13 -0.43
C GLY A 215 10.52 -23.63 -0.43
N CYS A 216 9.25 -23.24 -0.37
CA CYS A 216 8.81 -21.86 -0.21
C CYS A 216 8.04 -21.66 1.10
N VAL A 217 8.06 -20.45 1.62
CA VAL A 217 7.22 -19.98 2.72
C VAL A 217 6.10 -19.12 2.15
N GLU A 218 4.86 -19.47 2.43
CA GLU A 218 3.70 -18.68 1.99
C GLU A 218 3.50 -17.46 2.89
N VAL A 219 3.31 -16.30 2.27
CA VAL A 219 2.91 -15.06 2.92
C VAL A 219 1.46 -14.80 2.63
N TRP A 220 0.58 -14.89 3.62
CA TRP A 220 -0.81 -14.56 3.43
C TRP A 220 -1.01 -13.04 3.37
N GLU A 221 -1.93 -12.57 2.54
CA GLU A 221 -2.22 -11.14 2.37
C GLU A 221 -3.70 -10.85 2.66
N GLY A 222 -3.99 -9.91 3.55
CA GLY A 222 -5.37 -9.55 3.87
C GLY A 222 -5.50 -8.48 4.94
N TRP A 223 -6.75 -8.26 5.40
CA TRP A 223 -7.10 -7.31 6.44
C TRP A 223 -8.04 -7.90 7.49
N ASP A 224 -9.05 -8.66 7.07
CA ASP A 224 -10.10 -9.18 7.94
C ASP A 224 -9.80 -10.60 8.39
N ASN A 225 -10.33 -10.99 9.57
CA ASN A 225 -10.20 -12.34 10.11
C ASN A 225 -8.76 -12.86 10.21
N LEU A 226 -7.80 -11.96 10.49
CA LEU A 226 -6.37 -12.26 10.46
C LEU A 226 -6.00 -13.42 11.39
N PHE A 227 -6.58 -13.48 12.60
CA PHE A 227 -6.34 -14.57 13.53
C PHE A 227 -6.70 -15.94 12.92
N MET A 228 -7.86 -16.05 12.28
CA MET A 228 -8.32 -17.30 11.66
C MET A 228 -7.45 -17.67 10.44
N HIS A 229 -7.08 -16.70 9.62
CA HIS A 229 -6.23 -16.93 8.45
C HIS A 229 -4.82 -17.37 8.83
N MET A 230 -4.26 -16.85 9.93
CA MET A 230 -2.96 -17.32 10.42
C MET A 230 -3.01 -18.79 10.88
N ARG A 231 -4.13 -19.22 11.46
CA ARG A 231 -4.35 -20.64 11.80
C ARG A 231 -4.52 -21.50 10.55
N GLN A 232 -5.20 -20.99 9.53
CA GLN A 232 -5.29 -21.70 8.23
C GLN A 232 -3.93 -21.82 7.56
N LEU A 233 -3.13 -20.77 7.59
CA LEU A 233 -1.76 -20.79 7.06
C LEU A 233 -0.92 -21.87 7.72
N GLN A 234 -1.00 -22.01 9.03
CA GLN A 234 -0.33 -23.07 9.77
C GLN A 234 -0.78 -24.47 9.34
N ALA A 235 -2.07 -24.64 9.06
CA ALA A 235 -2.59 -25.94 8.59
C ALA A 235 -2.11 -26.28 7.17
N VAL A 236 -1.94 -25.27 6.31
CA VAL A 236 -1.45 -25.44 4.93
C VAL A 236 0.07 -25.69 4.89
N GLN A 237 0.83 -25.00 5.75
CA GLN A 237 2.30 -25.11 5.83
C GLN A 237 2.73 -25.31 7.29
N PRO A 238 2.60 -26.54 7.82
CA PRO A 238 2.88 -26.83 9.23
C PRO A 238 4.35 -26.66 9.60
N ASP A 239 5.27 -26.78 8.64
CA ASP A 239 6.74 -26.73 8.85
C ASP A 239 7.35 -25.34 8.55
N ALA A 240 6.52 -24.34 8.25
CA ALA A 240 6.98 -23.00 7.91
C ALA A 240 6.43 -21.92 8.88
N PRO A 241 7.20 -20.84 9.10
CA PRO A 241 6.73 -19.73 9.93
C PRO A 241 5.57 -18.99 9.26
N ARG A 242 4.64 -18.52 10.05
CA ARG A 242 3.49 -17.76 9.58
C ARG A 242 3.88 -16.32 9.29
N MET A 243 3.68 -15.88 8.08
CA MET A 243 3.87 -14.49 7.69
C MET A 243 2.59 -13.89 7.11
N VAL A 244 2.34 -12.64 7.41
CA VAL A 244 1.19 -11.93 6.86
C VAL A 244 1.54 -10.52 6.41
N GLU A 245 1.09 -10.17 5.24
CA GLU A 245 1.12 -8.81 4.73
C GLU A 245 -0.26 -8.17 4.87
N ILE A 246 -0.35 -7.03 5.54
CA ILE A 246 -1.59 -6.27 5.64
C ILE A 246 -1.83 -5.56 4.31
N ARG A 247 -2.96 -5.84 3.66
CA ARG A 247 -3.32 -5.30 2.35
C ARG A 247 -3.63 -3.81 2.41
N GLU A 248 -2.96 -3.01 1.57
CA GLU A 248 -3.21 -1.57 1.47
C GLU A 248 -4.63 -1.22 1.04
N GLU A 249 -5.20 -1.93 0.05
CA GLU A 249 -6.58 -1.68 -0.44
C GLU A 249 -7.63 -1.85 0.65
N ALA A 250 -7.46 -2.87 1.50
CA ALA A 250 -8.38 -3.12 2.60
C ALA A 250 -8.22 -2.08 3.72
N ALA A 251 -6.99 -1.62 3.96
CA ALA A 251 -6.73 -0.50 4.85
C ALA A 251 -7.38 0.81 4.32
N ARG A 252 -7.42 0.98 2.98
CA ARG A 252 -8.15 2.09 2.32
C ARG A 252 -9.66 2.00 2.57
N ALA A 253 -10.25 0.83 2.37
CA ALA A 253 -11.68 0.62 2.56
C ALA A 253 -12.10 0.86 4.02
N ALA A 254 -11.30 0.41 4.97
CA ALA A 254 -11.53 0.65 6.40
C ALA A 254 -11.43 2.15 6.76
N GLY A 255 -10.47 2.88 6.20
CA GLY A 255 -10.35 4.33 6.39
C GLY A 255 -11.47 5.15 5.72
N ALA A 256 -12.03 4.66 4.61
CA ALA A 256 -13.14 5.32 3.92
C ALA A 256 -14.50 5.05 4.58
N THR A 257 -14.66 3.87 5.22
CA THR A 257 -15.90 3.50 5.95
C THR A 257 -15.92 4.02 7.38
N ALA A 258 -14.78 4.14 8.03
CA ALA A 258 -14.63 4.92 9.26
C ALA A 258 -14.68 6.40 8.88
N GLY A 259 -15.84 6.87 8.43
CA GLY A 259 -16.02 8.25 7.98
C GLY A 259 -15.24 9.15 8.92
N LEU A 260 -14.28 9.92 8.39
CA LEU A 260 -13.50 10.90 9.15
C LEU A 260 -14.46 11.70 10.02
N ASP A 261 -14.77 11.16 11.19
CA ASP A 261 -15.45 11.94 12.21
C ASP A 261 -14.45 13.04 12.57
N LYS A 262 -14.67 14.20 11.97
CA LYS A 262 -13.85 15.41 12.18
C LYS A 262 -13.74 15.78 13.66
N ARG A 263 -14.51 15.13 14.52
CA ARG A 263 -14.49 15.30 15.99
C ARG A 263 -13.52 14.37 16.71
N SER A 264 -13.13 13.22 16.14
CA SER A 264 -12.27 12.21 16.79
C SER A 264 -10.81 12.16 16.27
N GLY A 265 -10.40 13.12 15.45
CA GLY A 265 -8.98 13.40 15.17
C GLY A 265 -8.11 12.20 14.74
N GLY A 266 -8.55 11.40 13.74
CA GLY A 266 -7.63 10.44 13.09
C GLY A 266 -7.16 9.22 13.92
N TRP A 267 -7.55 9.09 15.17
CA TRP A 267 -7.13 8.03 16.08
C TRP A 267 -7.68 6.64 15.75
N THR A 268 -8.82 6.55 15.09
CA THR A 268 -9.51 5.29 14.77
C THR A 268 -8.67 4.36 13.89
N ILE A 269 -7.99 4.86 12.87
CA ILE A 269 -7.20 4.05 11.93
C ILE A 269 -6.00 3.39 12.63
N GLY A 270 -5.29 4.14 13.48
CA GLY A 270 -4.17 3.60 14.26
C GLY A 270 -4.60 2.48 15.19
N MET A 271 -5.79 2.58 15.78
CA MET A 271 -6.36 1.55 16.66
C MET A 271 -6.79 0.31 15.89
N ASP A 272 -7.34 0.47 14.67
CA ASP A 272 -7.66 -0.67 13.79
C ASP A 272 -6.40 -1.45 13.42
N PHE A 273 -5.32 -0.76 13.03
CA PHE A 273 -4.02 -1.41 12.76
C PHE A 273 -3.46 -2.10 14.01
N LEU A 274 -3.59 -1.49 15.19
CA LEU A 274 -3.14 -2.08 16.45
C LEU A 274 -3.89 -3.39 16.74
N SER A 275 -5.22 -3.41 16.54
CA SER A 275 -6.05 -4.62 16.68
C SER A 275 -5.61 -5.71 15.71
N ARG A 276 -5.40 -5.37 14.42
CA ARG A 276 -4.98 -6.34 13.40
C ARG A 276 -3.60 -6.91 13.71
N MET A 277 -2.65 -6.07 14.11
CA MET A 277 -1.33 -6.52 14.53
C MET A 277 -1.41 -7.44 15.75
N GLY A 278 -2.25 -7.13 16.74
CA GLY A 278 -2.51 -8.00 17.87
C GLY A 278 -3.03 -9.38 17.47
N GLN A 279 -3.96 -9.45 16.51
CA GLN A 279 -4.47 -10.72 15.98
C GLN A 279 -3.38 -11.56 15.32
N ILE A 280 -2.49 -10.92 14.55
CA ILE A 280 -1.35 -11.60 13.91
C ILE A 280 -0.42 -12.20 14.97
N LEU A 281 0.01 -11.40 15.94
CA LEU A 281 0.93 -11.83 16.99
C LEU A 281 0.29 -12.91 17.87
N ALA A 282 -1.00 -12.75 18.24
CA ALA A 282 -1.73 -13.74 19.02
C ALA A 282 -1.89 -15.09 18.29
N ALA A 283 -1.85 -15.10 16.97
CA ALA A 283 -1.85 -16.31 16.17
C ALA A 283 -0.42 -16.81 15.83
N GLY A 284 0.62 -16.23 16.43
CA GLY A 284 2.01 -16.57 16.17
C GLY A 284 2.48 -16.18 14.77
N GLY A 285 1.95 -15.10 14.20
CA GLY A 285 2.30 -14.58 12.87
C GLY A 285 3.31 -13.44 12.92
N GLN A 286 4.10 -13.31 11.88
CA GLN A 286 5.08 -12.24 11.69
C GLN A 286 4.51 -11.21 10.71
N PRO A 287 4.28 -9.93 11.15
CA PRO A 287 3.58 -8.94 10.36
C PRO A 287 4.47 -8.23 9.35
N ILE A 288 3.90 -7.88 8.19
CA ILE A 288 4.43 -6.89 7.25
C ILE A 288 3.36 -5.82 7.07
N LEU A 289 3.66 -4.59 7.49
CA LEU A 289 2.71 -3.47 7.44
C LEU A 289 2.90 -2.62 6.17
N PRO A 290 1.86 -1.95 5.65
CA PRO A 290 2.00 -0.98 4.57
C PRO A 290 2.84 0.22 5.03
N GLY A 291 3.76 0.67 4.19
CA GLY A 291 4.83 1.60 4.55
C GLY A 291 4.64 3.04 4.10
N VAL A 292 5.40 3.48 3.12
CA VAL A 292 5.59 4.89 2.76
C VAL A 292 4.66 5.33 1.64
N GLN A 293 4.07 6.53 1.78
CA GLN A 293 3.26 7.14 0.75
C GLN A 293 4.09 7.59 -0.45
N ARG A 294 3.59 7.33 -1.67
CA ARG A 294 4.19 7.87 -2.91
C ARG A 294 4.11 9.40 -2.96
N THR A 295 5.16 10.02 -3.47
CA THR A 295 5.23 11.48 -3.67
C THR A 295 4.25 11.99 -4.74
N ASP A 296 3.92 11.14 -5.74
CA ASP A 296 3.06 11.50 -6.88
C ASP A 296 1.58 11.19 -6.65
N ARG A 297 1.21 10.65 -5.48
CA ARG A 297 -0.19 10.27 -5.17
C ARG A 297 -0.75 11.00 -3.98
N SER A 298 -1.93 11.56 -4.19
CA SER A 298 -2.82 12.00 -3.16
C SER A 298 -3.79 10.85 -2.82
N ASN A 299 -3.32 9.78 -2.19
CA ASN A 299 -4.20 8.69 -1.80
C ASN A 299 -4.53 8.76 -0.32
N ALA A 300 -5.79 8.46 0.00
CA ALA A 300 -6.33 8.42 1.36
C ALA A 300 -5.81 7.25 2.23
N VAL A 301 -4.71 6.60 1.85
CA VAL A 301 -4.11 5.57 2.70
C VAL A 301 -3.21 6.23 3.70
N PRO A 302 -3.42 5.99 4.99
CA PRO A 302 -2.48 6.41 6.00
C PRO A 302 -1.21 5.57 5.86
N ALA A 303 -0.18 6.15 5.23
CA ALA A 303 1.15 5.58 5.25
C ALA A 303 1.81 5.84 6.60
N LEU A 304 2.71 4.94 7.02
CA LEU A 304 3.47 5.09 8.26
C LEU A 304 4.39 6.31 8.24
N LEU A 305 4.93 6.63 7.09
CA LEU A 305 5.74 7.83 6.87
C LEU A 305 5.12 8.68 5.76
N ASP A 306 5.22 9.99 5.91
CA ASP A 306 4.97 10.93 4.83
C ASP A 306 6.10 10.90 3.77
N ALA A 307 5.95 11.65 2.69
CA ALA A 307 6.96 11.76 1.63
C ALA A 307 8.30 12.32 2.12
N GLY A 308 8.31 13.05 3.24
CA GLY A 308 9.49 13.56 3.93
C GLY A 308 10.15 12.55 4.87
N GLY A 309 9.60 11.34 5.01
CA GLY A 309 10.10 10.31 5.92
C GLY A 309 9.79 10.60 7.39
N ARG A 310 8.78 11.43 7.69
CA ARG A 310 8.30 11.67 9.06
C ARG A 310 7.18 10.71 9.42
N PRO A 311 7.13 10.24 10.68
CA PRO A 311 6.04 9.40 11.16
C PRO A 311 4.68 10.09 11.04
N ASN A 312 3.69 9.34 10.56
CA ASN A 312 2.31 9.81 10.47
C ASN A 312 1.67 9.87 11.89
N PRO A 313 1.20 11.04 12.34
CA PRO A 313 0.58 11.16 13.66
C PRO A 313 -0.60 10.22 13.90
N ALA A 314 -1.40 9.93 12.87
CA ALA A 314 -2.56 9.03 12.97
C ALA A 314 -2.18 7.56 13.25
N LEU A 315 -0.93 7.18 13.01
CA LEU A 315 -0.44 5.81 13.18
C LEU A 315 0.58 5.66 14.32
N ARG A 316 0.76 6.68 15.15
CA ARG A 316 1.71 6.63 16.28
C ARG A 316 1.41 5.52 17.27
N SER A 317 0.14 5.20 17.50
CA SER A 317 -0.27 4.12 18.40
C SER A 317 0.29 2.75 18.00
N LEU A 318 0.66 2.56 16.74
CA LEU A 318 1.34 1.33 16.29
C LEU A 318 2.68 1.10 16.98
N ARG A 319 3.39 2.16 17.38
CA ARG A 319 4.64 2.04 18.15
C ARG A 319 4.49 1.16 19.37
N ARG A 320 3.33 1.20 20.04
CA ARG A 320 3.03 0.41 21.24
C ARG A 320 3.33 -1.07 21.01
N MET A 321 2.83 -1.63 19.93
CA MET A 321 2.93 -3.07 19.65
C MET A 321 4.10 -3.44 18.72
N VAL A 322 4.47 -2.57 17.79
CA VAL A 322 5.64 -2.79 16.91
C VAL A 322 6.92 -2.89 17.74
N SER A 323 7.10 -1.98 18.70
CA SER A 323 8.23 -2.02 19.64
C SER A 323 8.18 -3.27 20.50
N PHE A 324 7.02 -3.60 21.10
CA PHE A 324 6.82 -4.82 21.86
C PHE A 324 7.20 -6.06 21.03
N ALA A 325 6.64 -6.18 19.82
CA ALA A 325 6.90 -7.32 18.94
C ALA A 325 8.38 -7.52 18.63
N ASN A 326 9.13 -6.43 18.45
CA ASN A 326 10.56 -6.49 18.18
C ASN A 326 11.39 -6.83 19.44
N HIS A 327 11.10 -6.18 20.60
CA HIS A 327 11.89 -6.35 21.82
C HIS A 327 11.61 -7.65 22.57
N PHE A 328 10.38 -8.20 22.44
CA PHE A 328 9.96 -9.45 23.05
C PHE A 328 9.85 -10.62 22.07
N GLY A 329 10.45 -10.50 20.89
CA GLY A 329 10.48 -11.57 19.89
C GLY A 329 10.99 -12.90 20.43
N HIS A 330 11.86 -12.90 21.43
CA HIS A 330 12.36 -14.12 22.08
C HIS A 330 11.26 -14.88 22.85
N VAL A 331 10.15 -14.23 23.20
CA VAL A 331 9.03 -14.88 23.91
C VAL A 331 8.16 -15.68 22.96
N TYR A 332 7.89 -15.18 21.74
CA TYR A 332 7.05 -15.93 20.80
C TYR A 332 7.81 -16.59 19.65
N ALA A 333 9.07 -16.33 19.46
CA ALA A 333 9.82 -16.94 18.36
C ALA A 333 10.01 -18.47 18.52
N ASP A 334 9.80 -19.01 19.70
CA ASP A 334 9.81 -20.45 20.00
C ASP A 334 8.46 -20.96 20.54
N ALA A 335 7.43 -20.09 20.54
CA ALA A 335 6.09 -20.45 21.00
C ALA A 335 5.33 -21.23 19.91
N ASP A 336 4.63 -22.27 20.34
CA ASP A 336 3.73 -23.01 19.46
C ASP A 336 2.27 -22.55 19.64
N ALA A 337 1.87 -21.62 18.78
CA ALA A 337 0.50 -21.11 18.79
C ALA A 337 -0.55 -22.16 18.33
N SER A 338 -0.15 -23.33 17.81
CA SER A 338 -1.06 -24.42 17.45
C SER A 338 -1.65 -25.13 18.67
N LEU A 339 -0.95 -25.10 19.79
CA LEU A 339 -1.38 -25.73 21.04
C LEU A 339 -2.55 -25.01 21.75
N GLN A 340 -2.95 -23.86 21.23
CA GLN A 340 -4.06 -23.11 21.83
C GLN A 340 -5.40 -23.81 21.62
N THR A 341 -6.13 -23.99 22.71
CA THR A 341 -7.51 -24.49 22.68
C THR A 341 -8.45 -23.52 21.97
N THR A 342 -9.66 -23.95 21.68
CA THR A 342 -10.68 -23.17 20.97
C THR A 342 -10.90 -21.81 21.62
N VAL A 343 -10.54 -20.76 20.92
CA VAL A 343 -10.69 -19.38 21.36
C VAL A 343 -11.65 -18.66 20.43
N GLN A 344 -12.49 -17.79 20.98
CA GLN A 344 -13.34 -16.92 20.17
C GLN A 344 -12.45 -15.97 19.36
N ALA A 345 -12.63 -15.97 18.04
CA ALA A 345 -11.87 -15.04 17.18
C ALA A 345 -12.20 -13.59 17.54
N PRO A 346 -11.20 -12.68 17.61
CA PRO A 346 -11.40 -11.30 18.02
C PRO A 346 -12.48 -10.55 17.21
N ASP A 347 -12.56 -10.81 15.89
CA ASP A 347 -13.54 -10.17 15.00
C ASP A 347 -14.99 -10.64 15.23
N THR A 348 -15.22 -11.68 16.05
CA THR A 348 -16.56 -12.22 16.37
C THR A 348 -17.03 -11.83 17.75
N LEU A 349 -16.31 -10.94 18.44
CA LEU A 349 -16.68 -10.52 19.80
C LEU A 349 -17.98 -9.72 19.81
N ARG A 350 -18.81 -10.05 20.80
CA ARG A 350 -20.03 -9.29 21.09
C ARG A 350 -19.69 -7.94 21.73
N PRO A 351 -20.55 -6.93 21.57
CA PRO A 351 -20.40 -5.67 22.29
C PRO A 351 -20.17 -5.87 23.79
N GLY A 352 -19.15 -5.23 24.35
CA GLY A 352 -18.77 -5.34 25.77
C GLY A 352 -18.07 -6.66 26.16
N GLY A 353 -17.82 -7.57 25.19
CA GLY A 353 -17.11 -8.82 25.45
C GLY A 353 -15.58 -8.70 25.40
N PHE A 354 -14.89 -9.67 25.99
CA PHE A 354 -13.45 -9.83 25.91
C PHE A 354 -13.09 -11.23 25.39
N SER A 355 -11.96 -11.32 24.67
CA SER A 355 -11.31 -12.58 24.32
C SER A 355 -9.87 -12.56 24.82
N VAL A 356 -9.45 -13.62 25.48
CA VAL A 356 -8.05 -13.78 25.93
C VAL A 356 -7.43 -14.90 25.11
N ILE A 357 -6.34 -14.57 24.42
CA ILE A 357 -5.55 -15.52 23.64
C ILE A 357 -4.16 -15.63 24.27
N VAL A 358 -3.77 -16.84 24.59
CA VAL A 358 -2.50 -17.12 25.26
C VAL A 358 -1.50 -17.65 24.25
N VAL A 359 -0.32 -17.05 24.18
CA VAL A 359 0.83 -17.51 23.41
C VAL A 359 1.92 -17.88 24.40
N GLU A 360 2.31 -19.15 24.46
CA GLU A 360 3.24 -19.71 25.44
C GLU A 360 4.37 -20.45 24.74
N GLY A 361 5.60 -20.19 25.21
CA GLY A 361 6.82 -20.82 24.78
C GLY A 361 7.81 -21.03 25.94
N ASN A 362 9.00 -21.50 25.64
CA ASN A 362 10.03 -21.76 26.67
C ASN A 362 10.50 -20.49 27.41
N ALA A 363 10.38 -19.34 26.77
CA ALA A 363 10.83 -18.04 27.33
C ALA A 363 9.73 -17.30 28.11
N GLY A 364 8.54 -17.88 28.22
CA GLY A 364 7.41 -17.31 28.95
C GLY A 364 6.10 -17.26 28.16
N ARG A 365 5.16 -16.51 28.66
CA ARG A 365 3.77 -16.45 28.18
C ARG A 365 3.30 -15.02 27.96
N VAL A 366 2.58 -14.80 26.86
CA VAL A 366 1.88 -13.53 26.55
C VAL A 366 0.37 -13.79 26.50
N ASN A 367 -0.38 -13.04 27.27
CA ASN A 367 -1.84 -13.04 27.21
C ASN A 367 -2.31 -11.81 26.42
N PHE A 368 -2.81 -12.02 25.21
CA PHE A 368 -3.45 -10.97 24.41
C PHE A 368 -4.93 -10.87 24.80
N VAL A 369 -5.35 -9.70 25.25
CA VAL A 369 -6.72 -9.41 25.66
C VAL A 369 -7.35 -8.50 24.62
N PHE A 370 -8.30 -9.01 23.85
CA PHE A 370 -9.05 -8.25 22.87
C PHE A 370 -10.38 -7.79 23.46
N ARG A 371 -10.74 -6.56 23.17
CA ARG A 371 -12.02 -5.96 23.55
C ARG A 371 -12.96 -5.98 22.33
N GLY A 372 -14.22 -6.36 22.57
CA GLY A 372 -15.29 -6.23 21.59
C GLY A 372 -15.73 -4.77 21.37
N PRO A 373 -16.61 -4.54 20.40
CA PRO A 373 -17.16 -3.21 20.13
C PRO A 373 -17.85 -2.62 21.36
N ASP A 374 -18.01 -1.31 21.39
CA ASP A 374 -18.80 -0.62 22.39
C ASP A 374 -20.28 -1.11 22.34
N THR A 375 -20.99 -1.05 23.47
CA THR A 375 -22.39 -1.48 23.52
C THR A 375 -23.27 -0.54 22.70
N ALA A 376 -24.49 -0.96 22.38
CA ALA A 376 -25.49 -0.13 21.68
C ALA A 376 -25.82 1.18 22.42
N LYS A 377 -25.52 1.26 23.73
CA LYS A 377 -25.64 2.48 24.53
C LYS A 377 -24.36 3.32 24.55
N GLY A 378 -23.31 2.90 23.85
CA GLY A 378 -22.01 3.56 23.84
C GLY A 378 -21.17 3.30 25.09
N GLU A 379 -21.51 2.28 25.89
CA GLU A 379 -20.72 1.90 27.06
C GLU A 379 -19.51 1.11 26.63
N ARG A 380 -18.34 1.51 27.16
CA ARG A 380 -17.04 0.91 26.89
C ARG A 380 -16.55 0.17 28.14
N PHE A 381 -16.19 -1.10 27.95
CA PHE A 381 -15.57 -1.89 29.01
C PHE A 381 -14.09 -2.01 28.67
N ASP A 382 -13.19 -1.52 29.52
CA ASP A 382 -11.74 -1.49 29.33
C ASP A 382 -10.94 -2.20 30.43
N GLU A 383 -11.66 -2.86 31.36
CA GLU A 383 -11.08 -3.62 32.47
C GLU A 383 -11.51 -5.08 32.44
N THR A 384 -10.58 -5.97 32.77
CA THR A 384 -10.83 -7.40 32.94
C THR A 384 -9.83 -8.00 33.92
N SER A 385 -9.97 -9.29 34.23
CA SER A 385 -9.04 -9.98 35.13
C SER A 385 -8.37 -11.14 34.43
N LEU A 386 -7.07 -11.29 34.62
CA LEU A 386 -6.29 -12.46 34.25
C LEU A 386 -5.94 -13.29 35.50
N ILE A 387 -5.53 -14.52 35.27
CA ILE A 387 -5.09 -15.43 36.34
C ILE A 387 -3.60 -15.64 36.22
N THR A 388 -2.87 -15.39 37.31
CA THR A 388 -1.41 -15.66 37.40
C THR A 388 -1.14 -17.17 37.43
N SER A 389 0.09 -17.58 37.25
CA SER A 389 0.49 -19.00 37.36
C SER A 389 0.24 -19.60 38.74
N GLU A 390 0.23 -18.77 39.78
CA GLU A 390 -0.10 -19.13 41.17
C GLU A 390 -1.59 -19.10 41.47
N GLY A 391 -2.45 -18.76 40.48
CA GLY A 391 -3.90 -18.72 40.63
C GLY A 391 -4.43 -17.40 41.19
N ALA A 392 -3.63 -16.39 41.43
CA ALA A 392 -4.07 -15.07 41.86
C ALA A 392 -4.77 -14.30 40.73
N ARG A 393 -5.76 -13.46 41.09
CA ARG A 393 -6.47 -12.60 40.14
C ARG A 393 -5.72 -11.30 39.93
N LEU A 394 -5.32 -11.04 38.70
CA LEU A 394 -4.63 -9.82 38.29
C LEU A 394 -5.58 -8.92 37.49
N GLN A 395 -5.90 -7.76 38.00
CA GLN A 395 -6.73 -6.77 37.30
C GLN A 395 -5.89 -6.05 36.24
N VAL A 396 -6.41 -6.00 35.01
CA VAL A 396 -5.75 -5.36 33.85
C VAL A 396 -6.68 -4.35 33.17
N GLN A 397 -6.11 -3.26 32.67
CA GLN A 397 -6.81 -2.16 32.03
C GLN A 397 -6.27 -1.93 30.60
N LEU A 398 -7.17 -1.86 29.60
CA LEU A 398 -6.81 -1.63 28.21
C LEU A 398 -6.76 -0.12 27.87
N GLY A 399 -7.50 0.71 28.58
CA GLY A 399 -7.62 2.14 28.30
C GLY A 399 -8.26 2.40 26.93
N ASP A 400 -7.60 3.18 26.05
CA ASP A 400 -8.08 3.48 24.72
C ASP A 400 -7.81 2.36 23.69
N ALA A 401 -6.91 1.42 24.00
CA ALA A 401 -6.50 0.36 23.08
C ALA A 401 -7.56 -0.74 22.89
N PRO A 402 -7.77 -1.25 21.66
CA PRO A 402 -8.65 -2.38 21.39
C PRO A 402 -8.06 -3.72 21.83
N VAL A 403 -6.76 -3.76 22.13
CA VAL A 403 -6.04 -4.94 22.58
C VAL A 403 -4.99 -4.56 23.60
N GLY A 404 -4.90 -5.31 24.69
CA GLY A 404 -3.82 -5.29 25.67
C GLY A 404 -3.00 -6.59 25.57
N TRP A 405 -1.76 -6.56 26.02
CA TRP A 405 -0.90 -7.76 26.08
C TRP A 405 -0.12 -7.76 27.36
N TYR A 406 -0.08 -8.89 28.02
CA TYR A 406 0.46 -8.99 29.38
C TYR A 406 1.36 -10.19 29.50
N LEU A 407 2.52 -10.01 30.14
CA LEU A 407 3.56 -11.03 30.27
C LEU A 407 3.43 -11.80 31.58
N PHE A 408 3.69 -13.12 31.50
CA PHE A 408 3.76 -14.03 32.63
C PHE A 408 4.94 -14.99 32.46
N ASP A 409 5.67 -15.20 33.55
CA ASP A 409 6.78 -16.15 33.63
C ASP A 409 7.89 -15.92 32.59
N VAL A 410 8.13 -14.65 32.23
CA VAL A 410 9.03 -14.29 31.15
C VAL A 410 10.47 -14.13 31.62
N SER A 411 11.37 -14.88 31.00
CA SER A 411 12.82 -14.70 31.17
C SER A 411 13.29 -13.37 30.57
N LEU A 412 13.75 -12.44 31.38
CA LEU A 412 14.26 -11.14 30.95
C LEU A 412 15.75 -11.19 30.64
N HIS A 413 16.60 -11.41 31.66
CA HIS A 413 18.04 -11.52 31.48
C HIS A 413 18.70 -12.23 32.66
N GLY A 414 19.70 -13.06 32.37
CA GLY A 414 20.44 -13.78 33.42
C GLY A 414 19.54 -14.68 34.26
N LYS A 415 19.36 -14.36 35.53
CA LYS A 415 18.43 -15.04 36.44
C LYS A 415 17.17 -14.25 36.76
N SER A 416 16.91 -13.16 36.02
CA SER A 416 15.73 -12.33 36.26
C SER A 416 14.54 -12.85 35.46
N THR A 417 13.46 -13.23 36.16
CA THR A 417 12.20 -13.66 35.60
C THR A 417 11.12 -12.63 36.00
N LEU A 418 10.40 -12.13 35.03
CA LEU A 418 9.17 -11.38 35.26
C LEU A 418 8.04 -12.41 35.50
N ASP A 419 7.61 -12.53 36.75
CA ASP A 419 6.57 -13.49 37.11
C ASP A 419 5.22 -13.06 36.53
N TRP A 420 4.89 -11.77 36.66
CA TRP A 420 3.70 -11.16 36.03
C TRP A 420 3.80 -9.62 36.00
N CYS A 421 3.01 -9.00 35.12
CA CYS A 421 2.74 -7.56 35.17
C CYS A 421 1.29 -7.27 34.71
N ASN A 422 0.64 -6.25 35.33
CA ASN A 422 -0.70 -5.81 34.97
C ASN A 422 -0.74 -4.69 33.91
N LEU A 423 0.42 -4.26 33.43
CA LEU A 423 0.59 -3.29 32.37
C LEU A 423 1.13 -3.97 31.09
N SER A 424 0.81 -3.41 29.93
CA SER A 424 1.34 -3.93 28.66
C SER A 424 2.83 -3.55 28.49
N PRO A 425 3.73 -4.51 28.24
CA PRO A 425 5.15 -4.20 27.99
C PRO A 425 5.30 -3.49 26.64
N PHE A 426 6.28 -2.56 26.60
CA PHE A 426 6.62 -1.80 25.40
C PHE A 426 7.98 -2.17 24.83
N ALA A 427 9.01 -2.19 25.68
CA ALA A 427 10.37 -2.48 25.27
C ALA A 427 11.20 -3.13 26.39
N LEU A 428 12.21 -3.89 25.99
CA LEU A 428 13.27 -4.38 26.86
C LEU A 428 14.62 -3.92 26.28
N ILE A 429 15.24 -2.90 26.88
CA ILE A 429 16.46 -2.27 26.40
C ILE A 429 17.66 -2.85 27.16
N ASP A 430 18.71 -3.27 26.43
CA ASP A 430 19.94 -3.87 27.00
C ASP A 430 19.67 -5.00 28.00
N ARG A 431 18.47 -5.60 27.95
CA ARG A 431 18.02 -6.60 28.93
C ARG A 431 18.06 -6.13 30.40
N SER A 432 18.14 -4.82 30.61
CA SER A 432 18.24 -4.18 31.93
C SER A 432 17.17 -3.14 32.19
N VAL A 433 16.49 -2.61 31.14
CA VAL A 433 15.40 -1.63 31.28
C VAL A 433 14.12 -2.24 30.76
N LEU A 434 13.14 -2.46 31.61
CA LEU A 434 11.80 -2.90 31.26
C LEU A 434 10.87 -1.68 31.20
N VAL A 435 10.30 -1.45 30.03
CA VAL A 435 9.36 -0.36 29.77
C VAL A 435 7.94 -0.88 29.69
N LEU A 436 7.06 -0.37 30.53
CA LEU A 436 5.65 -0.74 30.63
C LEU A 436 4.74 0.43 30.29
N GLN A 437 3.55 0.13 29.80
CA GLN A 437 2.56 1.15 29.42
C GLN A 437 1.13 0.75 29.80
N GLY A 438 0.31 1.76 30.05
CA GLY A 438 -1.10 1.60 30.35
C GLY A 438 -1.86 2.93 30.28
N PRO A 439 -3.13 2.98 30.73
CA PRO A 439 -3.86 4.23 30.82
C PRO A 439 -3.19 5.26 31.70
N ALA A 440 -3.43 6.55 31.44
CA ALA A 440 -2.90 7.61 32.29
C ALA A 440 -3.46 7.51 33.71
N GLY A 441 -2.60 7.63 34.73
CA GLY A 441 -2.96 7.50 36.13
C GLY A 441 -3.29 6.08 36.60
N ALA A 442 -3.11 5.06 35.75
CA ALA A 442 -3.38 3.67 36.13
C ALA A 442 -2.37 3.18 37.18
N GLU A 443 -2.87 2.33 38.08
CA GLU A 443 -2.06 1.62 39.07
C GLU A 443 -1.33 0.47 38.40
N GLY A 444 -0.02 0.56 38.33
CA GLY A 444 0.89 -0.46 37.81
C GLY A 444 1.39 -1.38 38.91
N ALA A 445 1.43 -2.66 38.63
CA ALA A 445 2.03 -3.66 39.52
C ALA A 445 2.76 -4.72 38.70
N LEU A 446 3.89 -5.18 39.21
CA LEU A 446 4.67 -6.28 38.62
C LEU A 446 5.37 -7.09 39.72
N SER A 447 5.71 -8.33 39.41
CA SER A 447 6.58 -9.17 40.22
C SER A 447 7.80 -9.63 39.41
N ILE A 448 8.99 -9.47 39.99
CA ILE A 448 10.25 -10.00 39.45
C ILE A 448 10.90 -10.86 40.53
N ASN A 449 11.13 -12.14 40.23
CA ASN A 449 11.71 -13.12 41.14
C ASN A 449 10.98 -13.15 42.49
N GLY A 450 9.65 -13.10 42.49
CA GLY A 450 8.79 -13.08 43.68
C GLY A 450 8.74 -11.75 44.47
N ALA A 451 9.43 -10.72 44.01
CA ALA A 451 9.39 -9.40 44.64
C ALA A 451 8.47 -8.46 43.84
N GLU A 452 7.49 -7.91 44.55
CA GLU A 452 6.48 -7.02 43.98
C GLU A 452 6.93 -5.53 43.98
N LEU A 453 6.48 -4.80 42.96
CA LEU A 453 6.60 -3.35 42.83
C LEU A 453 5.27 -2.77 42.39
N GLU A 454 4.71 -1.87 43.17
CA GLU A 454 3.53 -1.10 42.86
C GLU A 454 3.93 0.37 42.55
N PHE A 455 3.24 0.95 41.57
CA PHE A 455 3.49 2.34 41.18
C PHE A 455 2.32 2.89 40.37
N THR A 456 2.21 4.23 40.30
CA THR A 456 1.19 4.92 39.52
C THR A 456 1.81 5.46 38.22
N LEU A 457 1.15 5.21 37.07
CA LEU A 457 1.56 5.78 35.80
C LEU A 457 1.34 7.30 35.78
N PRO A 458 2.14 8.06 35.01
CA PRO A 458 1.97 9.49 34.85
C PRO A 458 0.59 9.87 34.31
N ASP A 459 0.06 11.02 34.75
CA ASP A 459 -1.14 11.63 34.18
C ASP A 459 -0.97 12.01 32.71
N ALA A 460 -2.08 12.25 32.00
CA ALA A 460 -2.11 12.64 30.58
C ALA A 460 -1.60 14.08 30.31
N LYS A 461 -0.74 14.61 31.17
CA LYS A 461 -0.16 15.95 31.03
C LYS A 461 0.98 15.95 30.01
N ALA A 462 0.92 16.84 29.00
CA ALA A 462 1.97 17.00 28.01
C ALA A 462 3.33 17.30 28.69
N GLY A 463 4.38 16.53 28.32
CA GLY A 463 5.72 16.65 28.86
C GLY A 463 5.88 16.12 30.29
N ALA A 464 4.92 15.37 30.84
CA ALA A 464 5.07 14.69 32.12
C ALA A 464 6.28 13.76 32.13
N LYS A 465 6.93 13.64 33.28
CA LYS A 465 8.04 12.68 33.46
C LYS A 465 7.50 11.25 33.44
N PRO A 466 8.19 10.31 32.82
CA PRO A 466 7.88 8.90 33.00
C PRO A 466 8.18 8.50 34.46
N PHE A 467 7.52 7.43 34.93
CA PHE A 467 7.94 6.76 36.17
C PHE A 467 9.26 6.04 35.91
N VAL A 468 10.22 6.11 36.89
CA VAL A 468 11.50 5.38 36.80
C VAL A 468 11.87 4.90 38.20
N ALA A 469 12.13 3.60 38.34
CA ALA A 469 12.59 2.98 39.58
C ALA A 469 13.58 1.85 39.32
N MET A 470 14.45 1.58 40.28
CA MET A 470 15.27 0.37 40.30
C MET A 470 14.54 -0.72 41.08
N HIS A 471 14.38 -1.91 40.49
CA HIS A 471 13.75 -3.05 41.16
C HIS A 471 14.42 -4.36 40.71
N GLN A 472 14.87 -5.16 41.65
CA GLN A 472 15.57 -6.45 41.42
C GLN A 472 16.71 -6.38 40.39
N GLY A 473 17.49 -5.29 40.40
CA GLY A 473 18.58 -5.05 39.46
C GLY A 473 18.13 -4.59 38.05
N MET A 474 16.84 -4.36 37.85
CA MET A 474 16.25 -3.85 36.59
C MET A 474 15.81 -2.39 36.78
N VAL A 475 15.94 -1.59 35.77
CA VAL A 475 15.30 -0.29 35.64
C VAL A 475 13.88 -0.49 35.14
N ILE A 476 12.89 -0.11 35.94
CA ILE A 476 11.48 -0.15 35.55
C ILE A 476 11.05 1.23 35.11
N VAL A 477 10.53 1.34 33.92
CA VAL A 477 10.00 2.59 33.35
C VAL A 477 8.51 2.43 33.08
N GLY A 478 7.69 3.29 33.70
CA GLY A 478 6.25 3.35 33.49
C GLY A 478 5.86 4.59 32.69
N CYS A 479 5.14 4.40 31.58
CA CYS A 479 4.64 5.47 30.74
C CYS A 479 3.14 5.31 30.52
N ASN A 480 2.41 6.42 30.40
CA ASN A 480 1.05 6.32 29.90
C ASN A 480 1.03 6.10 28.37
N GLN A 481 -0.10 5.65 27.85
CA GLN A 481 -0.28 5.31 26.41
C GLN A 481 0.10 6.47 25.48
N HIS A 482 -0.25 7.72 25.85
CA HIS A 482 0.09 8.91 25.04
C HIS A 482 1.58 9.21 25.03
N GLN A 483 2.28 8.94 26.13
CA GLN A 483 3.73 9.06 26.18
C GLN A 483 4.39 8.04 25.24
N ILE A 484 3.93 6.79 25.26
CA ILE A 484 4.46 5.73 24.39
C ILE A 484 4.27 6.04 22.92
N ASP A 485 3.15 6.64 22.51
CA ASP A 485 2.91 7.05 21.12
C ASP A 485 3.97 8.03 20.60
N THR A 486 4.65 8.72 21.48
CA THR A 486 5.73 9.68 21.20
C THR A 486 7.06 9.26 21.83
N THR A 487 7.31 7.95 21.90
CA THR A 487 8.53 7.40 22.49
C THR A 487 9.40 6.74 21.41
N VAL A 488 10.69 7.02 21.46
CA VAL A 488 11.72 6.41 20.63
C VAL A 488 12.63 5.55 21.50
N VAL A 489 12.86 4.31 21.06
CA VAL A 489 13.82 3.40 21.69
C VAL A 489 15.16 3.51 20.98
N GLU A 490 16.22 3.84 21.72
CA GLU A 490 17.61 3.82 21.26
C GLU A 490 18.32 2.56 21.77
N ALA A 491 19.54 2.30 21.33
CA ALA A 491 20.32 1.12 21.76
C ALA A 491 20.46 1.03 23.28
N HIS A 492 20.68 2.14 23.97
CA HIS A 492 20.98 2.20 25.41
C HIS A 492 20.12 3.23 26.17
N ALA A 493 19.03 3.67 25.57
CA ALA A 493 18.16 4.69 26.19
C ALA A 493 16.73 4.65 25.65
N LEU A 494 15.83 5.25 26.40
CA LEU A 494 14.47 5.54 25.99
C LEU A 494 14.28 7.06 25.92
N VAL A 495 13.66 7.58 24.85
CA VAL A 495 13.36 9.00 24.70
C VAL A 495 11.86 9.21 24.62
N VAL A 496 11.26 9.76 25.68
CA VAL A 496 9.81 10.01 25.80
C VAL A 496 9.48 11.43 25.38
N GLY A 497 8.46 11.63 24.56
CA GLY A 497 8.04 12.94 24.02
C GLY A 497 8.69 13.31 22.68
N ALA A 498 9.34 12.36 22.02
CA ALA A 498 10.04 12.55 20.76
C ALA A 498 9.20 12.10 19.56
N GLU A 499 9.18 12.91 18.51
CA GLU A 499 8.77 12.45 17.19
C GLU A 499 9.85 11.53 16.61
N ARG A 500 11.09 12.00 16.66
CA ARG A 500 12.31 11.28 16.27
C ARG A 500 13.53 11.80 17.00
N VAL A 501 14.58 10.97 17.05
CA VAL A 501 15.93 11.35 17.48
C VAL A 501 16.78 11.61 16.26
N LEU A 502 17.46 12.76 16.23
CA LEU A 502 18.32 13.19 15.15
C LEU A 502 19.71 12.54 15.25
N HIS A 503 20.49 12.61 14.18
CA HIS A 503 21.82 11.98 14.12
C HIS A 503 22.81 12.49 15.19
N ASP A 504 22.66 13.75 15.62
CA ASP A 504 23.48 14.36 16.68
C ASP A 504 22.98 14.04 18.11
N GLY A 505 21.97 13.17 18.21
CA GLY A 505 21.34 12.78 19.48
C GLY A 505 20.34 13.81 20.04
N SER A 506 20.13 14.94 19.37
CA SER A 506 19.09 15.88 19.71
C SER A 506 17.71 15.34 19.31
N VAL A 507 16.65 15.93 19.83
CA VAL A 507 15.28 15.41 19.74
C VAL A 507 14.37 16.39 19.02
N GLU A 508 13.71 15.93 17.97
CA GLU A 508 12.54 16.62 17.43
C GLU A 508 11.34 16.27 18.30
N LEU A 509 10.72 17.31 18.92
CA LEU A 509 9.56 17.10 19.79
C LEU A 509 8.34 16.70 18.99
N ALA A 510 7.55 15.79 19.53
CA ALA A 510 6.24 15.48 18.98
C ALA A 510 5.29 16.68 19.14
N ALA A 511 4.32 16.81 18.23
CA ALA A 511 3.36 17.90 18.23
C ALA A 511 2.61 17.99 19.58
N GLY A 512 2.56 19.18 20.17
CA GLY A 512 1.93 19.44 21.47
C GLY A 512 2.80 19.10 22.68
N ILE A 513 3.98 18.54 22.50
CA ILE A 513 4.94 18.24 23.58
C ILE A 513 5.90 19.41 23.74
N THR A 514 6.12 19.84 24.97
CA THR A 514 7.00 20.97 25.31
C THR A 514 8.34 20.52 25.89
N GLN A 515 8.42 19.28 26.37
CA GLN A 515 9.61 18.71 27.00
C GLN A 515 9.70 17.23 26.72
N ALA A 516 10.85 16.75 26.21
CA ALA A 516 11.16 15.33 26.11
C ALA A 516 12.12 14.89 27.24
N TRP A 517 12.02 13.60 27.56
CA TRP A 517 12.80 12.99 28.64
C TRP A 517 13.62 11.82 28.12
N ARG A 518 14.88 11.74 28.50
CA ARG A 518 15.76 10.61 28.19
C ARG A 518 16.02 9.79 29.45
N VAL A 519 15.68 8.51 29.39
CA VAL A 519 15.96 7.50 30.42
C VAL A 519 17.11 6.64 29.92
N HIS A 520 18.23 6.66 30.61
CA HIS A 520 19.40 5.83 30.31
C HIS A 520 19.28 4.42 30.91
N SER A 521 20.09 3.48 30.43
CA SER A 521 20.10 2.10 30.92
C SER A 521 20.52 1.93 32.40
N ASP A 522 21.09 2.95 32.99
CA ASP A 522 21.40 3.02 34.44
C ASP A 522 20.27 3.59 35.30
N GLY A 523 19.12 3.91 34.71
CA GLY A 523 17.95 4.54 35.34
C GLY A 523 18.06 6.06 35.47
N THR A 524 19.13 6.69 34.99
CA THR A 524 19.26 8.14 35.00
C THR A 524 18.21 8.79 34.07
N LEU A 525 17.39 9.68 34.65
CA LEU A 525 16.39 10.46 33.94
C LEU A 525 16.87 11.90 33.72
N LYS A 526 17.00 12.33 32.46
CA LYS A 526 17.41 13.69 32.08
C LYS A 526 16.44 14.31 31.08
N ALA A 527 16.35 15.64 31.06
CA ALA A 527 15.73 16.36 29.99
C ALA A 527 16.49 16.09 28.67
N ALA A 528 15.79 15.70 27.62
CA ALA A 528 16.41 15.49 26.31
C ALA A 528 16.82 16.84 25.69
N VAL A 529 17.91 16.84 24.95
CA VAL A 529 18.40 18.03 24.25
C VAL A 529 17.50 18.27 23.05
N VAL A 530 16.81 19.39 23.05
CA VAL A 530 16.00 19.86 21.90
C VAL A 530 16.85 20.91 21.18
N PRO A 531 17.00 20.83 19.86
CA PRO A 531 17.68 21.86 19.10
C PRO A 531 17.04 23.23 19.43
N LYS A 532 17.84 24.21 19.78
CA LYS A 532 17.30 25.56 19.93
C LYS A 532 16.70 25.97 18.60
N GLN A 533 15.38 26.08 18.54
CA GLN A 533 14.74 26.75 17.42
C GLN A 533 15.25 28.20 17.43
N THR A 534 16.25 28.47 16.64
CA THR A 534 16.90 29.78 16.54
C THR A 534 15.99 30.82 15.92
N ARG A 535 14.89 30.40 15.25
CA ARG A 535 13.85 31.27 14.69
C ARG A 535 12.50 30.54 14.61
N LYS A 536 11.39 31.28 14.79
CA LYS A 536 10.07 30.82 14.34
C LYS A 536 10.16 30.54 12.83
N PRO A 537 9.55 29.42 12.34
CA PRO A 537 9.54 29.16 10.91
C PRO A 537 9.10 30.40 10.15
N ALA A 538 9.92 30.89 9.25
CA ALA A 538 9.58 32.03 8.44
C ALA A 538 8.49 31.62 7.43
N VAL A 539 7.37 32.35 7.43
CA VAL A 539 6.31 32.14 6.43
C VAL A 539 6.48 33.21 5.38
N GLN A 540 6.82 32.81 4.17
CA GLN A 540 6.93 33.68 3.02
C GLN A 540 5.72 33.50 2.09
N SER A 541 4.98 34.57 1.84
CA SER A 541 3.96 34.56 0.80
C SER A 541 4.60 34.62 -0.56
N LEU A 542 4.11 33.77 -1.46
CA LEU A 542 4.58 33.73 -2.84
C LEU A 542 3.77 34.73 -3.70
N ASN A 543 4.46 35.54 -4.47
CA ASN A 543 3.89 36.57 -5.33
C ASN A 543 4.37 36.38 -6.78
N ALA A 544 3.95 37.26 -7.67
CA ALA A 544 4.36 37.25 -9.09
C ALA A 544 4.06 35.93 -9.80
N TRP A 545 2.89 35.37 -9.56
CA TRP A 545 2.45 34.15 -10.21
C TRP A 545 2.24 34.34 -11.72
N GLN A 546 2.63 33.35 -12.47
CA GLN A 546 2.27 33.17 -13.88
C GLN A 546 1.36 31.95 -13.99
N SER A 547 0.48 31.94 -14.96
CA SER A 547 -0.38 30.78 -15.27
C SER A 547 -0.23 30.35 -16.72
N ALA A 548 -0.35 29.05 -16.97
CA ALA A 548 -0.38 28.50 -18.32
C ALA A 548 -1.59 27.55 -18.48
N PRO A 549 -2.55 27.88 -19.36
CA PRO A 549 -3.73 27.06 -19.56
C PRO A 549 -3.41 25.81 -20.39
N ASN A 550 -4.15 24.72 -20.11
CA ASN A 550 -4.08 23.47 -20.90
C ASN A 550 -5.13 23.43 -22.03
N ARG A 551 -5.60 24.58 -22.51
CA ARG A 551 -6.70 24.67 -23.50
C ARG A 551 -6.43 23.84 -24.76
N GLU A 552 -5.23 23.94 -25.32
CA GLU A 552 -4.82 23.22 -26.53
C GLU A 552 -4.83 21.68 -26.33
N PHE A 553 -4.52 21.18 -25.11
CA PHE A 553 -4.65 19.76 -24.79
C PHE A 553 -6.12 19.36 -24.66
N VAL A 554 -6.92 20.17 -23.97
CA VAL A 554 -8.35 19.94 -23.79
C VAL A 554 -9.09 19.91 -25.12
N THR A 555 -8.76 20.79 -26.08
CA THR A 555 -9.34 20.81 -27.42
C THR A 555 -8.68 19.81 -28.38
N GLY A 556 -7.60 19.14 -27.96
CA GLY A 556 -6.85 18.22 -28.82
C GLY A 556 -6.02 18.87 -29.92
N GLN A 557 -5.73 20.18 -29.78
CA GLN A 557 -5.02 20.98 -30.80
C GLN A 557 -3.54 21.17 -30.51
N SER A 558 -3.03 20.71 -29.33
CA SER A 558 -1.61 20.85 -28.99
C SER A 558 -0.72 20.13 -30.01
N ASP A 559 0.34 20.75 -30.43
CA ASP A 559 1.39 20.19 -31.27
C ASP A 559 2.24 19.12 -30.56
N ARG A 560 2.14 19.07 -29.22
CA ARG A 560 2.80 18.05 -28.39
C ARG A 560 2.16 16.65 -28.50
N PHE A 561 1.02 16.49 -29.14
CA PHE A 561 0.41 15.21 -29.40
C PHE A 561 1.19 14.40 -30.44
N ALA A 562 1.96 13.41 -30.00
CA ALA A 562 2.61 12.43 -30.88
C ALA A 562 1.62 11.31 -31.25
N THR A 563 1.66 10.90 -32.54
CA THR A 563 0.77 9.84 -33.05
C THR A 563 1.05 8.51 -32.37
N LEU A 564 -0.01 7.80 -32.00
CA LEU A 564 0.01 6.40 -31.55
C LEU A 564 -0.59 5.49 -32.64
N SER A 565 -0.15 4.25 -32.65
CA SER A 565 -0.72 3.21 -33.55
C SER A 565 -2.10 2.75 -33.12
N GLY A 566 -2.51 3.01 -31.87
CA GLY A 566 -3.79 2.61 -31.28
C GLY A 566 -3.83 2.79 -29.77
N PRO A 567 -4.72 2.06 -29.08
CA PRO A 567 -4.81 2.07 -27.61
C PRO A 567 -3.46 1.79 -26.96
N ALA A 568 -3.16 2.47 -25.89
CA ALA A 568 -1.91 2.31 -25.17
C ALA A 568 -2.07 2.69 -23.69
N SER A 569 -1.37 1.96 -22.81
CA SER A 569 -1.26 2.36 -21.39
C SER A 569 -0.32 3.56 -21.23
N LEU A 570 -0.40 4.23 -20.07
CA LEU A 570 0.56 5.27 -19.71
C LEU A 570 1.99 4.73 -19.71
N GLY A 571 2.21 3.52 -19.19
CA GLY A 571 3.52 2.87 -19.20
C GLY A 571 4.04 2.60 -20.62
N THR A 572 3.18 2.15 -21.54
CA THR A 572 3.53 1.99 -22.97
C THR A 572 3.95 3.33 -23.59
N CYS A 573 3.31 4.41 -23.17
CA CYS A 573 3.65 5.78 -23.60
C CYS A 573 4.88 6.37 -22.87
N GLY A 574 5.52 5.62 -21.96
CA GLY A 574 6.68 6.05 -21.18
C GLY A 574 6.35 7.02 -20.05
N ALA A 575 5.07 7.08 -19.60
CA ALA A 575 4.61 7.87 -18.47
C ALA A 575 4.44 6.94 -17.26
N TYR A 576 5.50 6.81 -16.45
CA TYR A 576 5.53 5.93 -15.28
C TYR A 576 5.14 6.65 -13.98
N GLU A 577 5.00 7.98 -14.01
CA GLU A 577 4.57 8.84 -12.90
C GLU A 577 3.71 9.99 -13.40
N GLY A 578 2.93 10.61 -12.51
CA GLY A 578 2.10 11.77 -12.81
C GLY A 578 0.95 11.48 -13.75
N TRP A 579 0.87 12.19 -14.85
CA TRP A 579 -0.27 12.18 -15.78
C TRP A 579 0.18 12.00 -17.24
N GLY A 580 -0.81 11.75 -18.12
CA GLY A 580 -0.64 11.75 -19.56
C GLY A 580 -1.90 12.20 -20.27
N TRP A 581 -1.73 12.85 -21.42
CA TRP A 581 -2.83 13.31 -22.26
C TRP A 581 -3.04 12.36 -23.43
N TYR A 582 -4.25 11.83 -23.59
CA TYR A 582 -4.67 11.09 -24.80
C TYR A 582 -5.56 11.98 -25.65
N ARG A 583 -5.49 11.75 -26.96
CA ARG A 583 -6.41 12.28 -27.95
C ARG A 583 -6.86 11.14 -28.87
N VAL A 584 -8.19 10.93 -28.94
CA VAL A 584 -8.83 9.96 -29.84
C VAL A 584 -9.80 10.72 -30.74
N GLN A 585 -9.60 10.64 -32.07
CA GLN A 585 -10.42 11.34 -33.05
C GLN A 585 -11.08 10.32 -33.98
N TRP A 586 -12.38 10.45 -34.18
CA TRP A 586 -13.16 9.57 -35.07
C TRP A 586 -14.33 10.34 -35.69
N LYS A 587 -15.00 9.69 -36.67
CA LYS A 587 -16.26 10.16 -37.23
C LYS A 587 -17.30 9.05 -37.05
N GLY A 588 -18.50 9.42 -36.57
CA GLY A 588 -19.56 8.46 -36.27
C GLY A 588 -20.96 9.01 -36.39
N SER A 589 -21.95 8.14 -36.27
CA SER A 589 -23.37 8.47 -36.09
C SER A 589 -23.69 8.81 -34.65
N LYS A 590 -24.90 9.33 -34.37
CA LYS A 590 -25.38 9.49 -32.98
C LYS A 590 -25.32 8.13 -32.27
N SER A 591 -24.66 8.09 -31.11
CA SER A 591 -24.32 6.83 -30.48
C SER A 591 -23.98 6.99 -29.00
N THR A 592 -23.70 5.88 -28.35
CA THR A 592 -23.18 5.80 -26.98
C THR A 592 -21.74 5.34 -27.03
N LEU A 593 -20.86 5.98 -26.27
CA LEU A 593 -19.45 5.64 -26.15
C LEU A 593 -19.17 4.97 -24.80
N MET A 594 -18.47 3.83 -24.81
CA MET A 594 -17.97 3.13 -23.63
C MET A 594 -16.44 3.00 -23.68
N LEU A 595 -15.78 3.09 -22.52
CA LEU A 595 -14.33 2.97 -22.35
C LEU A 595 -14.02 1.75 -21.47
N PRO A 596 -14.00 0.53 -22.02
CA PRO A 596 -13.89 -0.70 -21.23
C PRO A 596 -12.54 -0.87 -20.53
N GLY A 597 -11.48 -0.32 -21.09
CA GLY A 597 -10.13 -0.43 -20.54
C GLY A 597 -9.66 0.80 -19.78
N ALA A 598 -10.57 1.72 -19.43
CA ALA A 598 -10.21 2.89 -18.65
C ALA A 598 -9.84 2.47 -17.22
N ALA A 599 -8.64 2.85 -16.78
CA ALA A 599 -8.13 2.49 -15.46
C ALA A 599 -7.47 3.69 -14.76
N GLY A 600 -7.75 3.85 -13.48
CA GLY A 600 -7.27 4.97 -12.67
C GLY A 600 -8.14 6.23 -12.82
N PHE A 601 -7.67 7.32 -12.20
CA PHE A 601 -8.36 8.61 -12.27
C PHE A 601 -8.18 9.25 -13.65
N MET A 602 -9.28 9.70 -14.26
CA MET A 602 -9.29 10.38 -15.56
C MET A 602 -10.20 11.58 -15.56
N GLN A 603 -9.76 12.66 -16.19
CA GLN A 603 -10.65 13.74 -16.65
C GLN A 603 -10.86 13.63 -18.16
N LEU A 604 -12.10 13.85 -18.59
CA LEU A 604 -12.49 13.69 -19.99
C LEU A 604 -13.14 14.95 -20.56
N TRP A 605 -12.84 15.20 -21.84
CA TRP A 605 -13.47 16.24 -22.65
C TRP A 605 -13.84 15.65 -24.00
N LEU A 606 -15.05 15.98 -24.46
CA LEU A 606 -15.52 15.67 -25.81
C LEU A 606 -15.70 16.99 -26.58
N ASP A 607 -14.99 17.13 -27.67
CA ASP A 607 -15.01 18.34 -28.50
C ASP A 607 -14.71 19.61 -27.69
N GLY A 608 -13.77 19.48 -26.73
CA GLY A 608 -13.37 20.55 -25.81
C GLY A 608 -14.35 20.84 -24.66
N LYS A 609 -15.48 20.13 -24.57
CA LYS A 609 -16.46 20.27 -23.47
C LYS A 609 -16.15 19.26 -22.38
N PRO A 610 -16.13 19.68 -21.10
CA PRO A 610 -15.86 18.76 -20.00
C PRO A 610 -17.00 17.74 -19.87
N LEU A 611 -16.64 16.46 -19.76
CA LEU A 611 -17.55 15.38 -19.45
C LEU A 611 -17.53 14.99 -17.97
N GLY A 612 -16.52 15.43 -17.22
CA GLY A 612 -16.30 15.11 -15.83
C GLY A 612 -15.13 14.15 -15.59
N THR A 613 -15.11 13.54 -14.40
CA THR A 613 -14.10 12.59 -13.99
C THR A 613 -14.66 11.17 -14.01
N LEU A 614 -13.88 10.19 -14.49
CA LEU A 614 -14.32 8.79 -14.48
C LEU A 614 -14.37 8.19 -13.07
N GLN A 615 -13.68 8.76 -12.12
CA GLN A 615 -13.71 8.29 -10.73
C GLN A 615 -15.09 8.45 -10.08
N SER A 616 -15.89 9.42 -10.54
CA SER A 616 -17.22 9.74 -9.97
C SER A 616 -18.39 9.46 -10.90
N GLN A 617 -18.15 9.23 -12.19
CA GLN A 617 -19.20 9.03 -13.19
C GLN A 617 -18.92 7.78 -14.00
N ARG A 618 -19.92 6.88 -14.00
CA ARG A 618 -19.90 5.70 -14.85
C ARG A 618 -20.32 6.09 -16.25
N LEU A 619 -19.56 5.60 -17.23
CA LEU A 619 -19.98 5.62 -18.62
C LEU A 619 -21.20 4.69 -18.82
N PRO A 620 -22.15 4.98 -19.69
CA PRO A 620 -21.88 5.40 -21.08
C PRO A 620 -22.01 6.90 -21.35
N LEU A 621 -21.24 7.39 -22.35
CA LEU A 621 -21.29 8.78 -22.81
C LEU A 621 -22.16 8.90 -24.07
N GLN A 622 -23.10 9.86 -24.12
CA GLN A 622 -23.88 10.12 -25.33
C GLN A 622 -23.11 11.02 -26.30
N VAL A 623 -23.00 10.59 -27.55
CA VAL A 623 -22.25 11.28 -28.59
C VAL A 623 -23.19 11.61 -29.77
N ALA A 624 -23.16 12.83 -30.26
CA ALA A 624 -23.93 13.25 -31.44
C ALA A 624 -23.40 12.62 -32.75
N ALA A 625 -24.04 12.82 -33.88
CA ALA A 625 -23.46 12.46 -35.18
C ALA A 625 -22.44 13.51 -35.60
N GLY A 626 -21.29 13.09 -36.13
CA GLY A 626 -20.25 14.01 -36.62
C GLY A 626 -18.83 13.54 -36.44
N ALA A 627 -17.88 14.46 -36.57
CA ALA A 627 -16.49 14.27 -36.22
C ALA A 627 -16.28 14.66 -34.74
N HIS A 628 -15.57 13.81 -34.00
CA HIS A 628 -15.39 13.98 -32.58
C HIS A 628 -13.92 13.90 -32.17
N THR A 629 -13.59 14.62 -31.12
CA THR A 629 -12.30 14.59 -30.45
C THR A 629 -12.53 14.33 -28.97
N LEU A 630 -12.18 13.11 -28.50
CA LEU A 630 -12.10 12.79 -27.07
C LEU A 630 -10.68 13.09 -26.59
N THR A 631 -10.56 13.93 -25.59
CA THR A 631 -9.30 14.13 -24.89
C THR A 631 -9.43 13.64 -23.45
N VAL A 632 -8.39 12.96 -22.99
CA VAL A 632 -8.36 12.34 -21.68
C VAL A 632 -7.06 12.70 -20.98
N LEU A 633 -7.17 13.28 -19.80
CA LEU A 633 -6.05 13.44 -18.88
C LEU A 633 -6.12 12.27 -17.88
N ALA A 634 -5.24 11.29 -18.05
CA ALA A 634 -5.18 10.10 -17.23
C ALA A 634 -4.03 10.19 -16.22
N ARG A 635 -4.29 9.80 -14.96
CA ARG A 635 -3.26 9.72 -13.92
C ARG A 635 -2.67 8.32 -13.86
N GLN A 636 -1.34 8.24 -13.67
CA GLN A 636 -0.68 6.99 -13.36
C GLN A 636 -1.15 6.51 -11.98
N GLY A 637 -1.89 5.40 -11.97
CA GLY A 637 -2.59 4.92 -10.77
C GLY A 637 -1.89 3.80 -10.03
N GLY A 638 -1.03 3.01 -10.69
CA GLY A 638 -0.62 1.68 -10.26
C GLY A 638 -1.86 0.81 -10.04
N GLN A 639 -1.94 -0.33 -10.64
CA GLN A 639 -3.05 -1.25 -10.39
C GLN A 639 -2.53 -2.53 -9.77
N SER A 640 -3.31 -3.05 -8.82
CA SER A 640 -3.02 -4.32 -8.18
C SER A 640 -3.02 -5.45 -9.23
N ALA A 641 -2.01 -6.30 -9.18
CA ALA A 641 -1.99 -7.54 -9.93
C ALA A 641 -3.04 -8.55 -9.43
N THR A 642 -3.68 -8.27 -8.30
CA THR A 642 -4.76 -9.06 -7.73
C THR A 642 -6.14 -8.68 -8.27
N SER A 643 -6.24 -7.56 -9.04
CA SER A 643 -7.46 -7.27 -9.77
C SER A 643 -7.70 -8.33 -10.84
N ALA A 644 -8.96 -8.59 -11.15
CA ALA A 644 -9.39 -9.57 -12.15
C ALA A 644 -8.74 -9.37 -13.53
N SER A 645 -8.37 -8.15 -13.81
CA SER A 645 -7.68 -7.70 -15.01
C SER A 645 -6.16 -7.66 -14.81
N ALA A 646 -5.54 -8.80 -14.49
CA ALA A 646 -4.07 -8.89 -14.49
C ALA A 646 -3.52 -8.43 -15.83
N GLY A 647 -3.00 -7.20 -15.88
CA GLY A 647 -2.52 -6.54 -17.10
C GLY A 647 -3.29 -5.28 -17.49
N VAL A 648 -4.34 -4.86 -16.77
CA VAL A 648 -4.90 -3.52 -16.98
C VAL A 648 -3.96 -2.51 -16.37
N ALA A 649 -3.32 -1.78 -17.25
CA ALA A 649 -2.41 -0.69 -16.92
C ALA A 649 -3.15 0.64 -16.97
N SER A 650 -2.67 1.64 -16.23
CA SER A 650 -3.25 2.98 -16.19
C SER A 650 -3.32 3.62 -17.59
N GLY A 651 -4.36 4.40 -17.85
CA GLY A 651 -4.58 5.07 -19.13
C GLY A 651 -5.66 4.40 -19.96
N LEU A 652 -5.47 4.33 -21.28
CA LEU A 652 -6.40 3.75 -22.24
C LEU A 652 -5.82 2.52 -22.94
N PRO A 653 -5.58 1.41 -22.23
CA PRO A 653 -4.99 0.20 -22.80
C PRO A 653 -5.92 -0.54 -23.77
N LEU A 654 -7.22 -0.31 -23.70
CA LEU A 654 -8.22 -0.84 -24.64
C LEU A 654 -8.92 0.30 -25.40
N ALA A 655 -9.38 -0.01 -26.61
CA ALA A 655 -10.11 0.95 -27.42
C ALA A 655 -11.46 1.32 -26.79
N PRO A 656 -11.89 2.59 -26.83
CA PRO A 656 -13.28 2.95 -26.64
C PRO A 656 -14.16 2.30 -27.72
N HIS A 657 -15.38 1.92 -27.34
CA HIS A 657 -16.37 1.34 -28.24
C HIS A 657 -17.57 2.26 -28.41
N VAL A 658 -17.98 2.47 -29.64
CA VAL A 658 -19.30 3.00 -29.98
C VAL A 658 -20.28 1.84 -29.87
N VAL A 659 -21.31 1.99 -29.02
CA VAL A 659 -22.20 0.88 -28.66
C VAL A 659 -23.66 1.24 -28.82
N GLU A 660 -24.49 0.21 -29.04
CA GLU A 660 -25.95 0.26 -29.00
C GLU A 660 -26.47 -0.68 -27.90
N PRO A 661 -27.48 -0.29 -27.12
CA PRO A 661 -28.08 -1.18 -26.14
C PRO A 661 -28.75 -2.37 -26.81
N ILE A 662 -28.62 -3.54 -26.26
CA ILE A 662 -29.33 -4.74 -26.65
C ILE A 662 -30.16 -5.30 -25.51
N ALA A 663 -31.35 -5.82 -25.83
CA ALA A 663 -32.19 -6.46 -24.84
C ALA A 663 -31.59 -7.80 -24.43
N CYS A 664 -31.53 -8.03 -23.13
CA CYS A 664 -31.09 -9.29 -22.54
C CYS A 664 -32.08 -9.74 -21.47
N LYS A 665 -32.40 -11.03 -21.47
CA LYS A 665 -33.20 -11.63 -20.40
C LYS A 665 -32.25 -12.02 -19.27
N THR A 666 -32.52 -11.50 -18.11
CA THR A 666 -31.80 -11.85 -16.87
C THR A 666 -32.71 -12.65 -15.95
N SER A 667 -32.13 -13.62 -15.25
CA SER A 667 -32.80 -14.38 -14.20
C SER A 667 -31.79 -14.73 -13.12
N VAL A 668 -32.24 -14.93 -11.89
CA VAL A 668 -31.39 -15.44 -10.82
C VAL A 668 -31.56 -16.95 -10.73
N VAL A 669 -30.45 -17.66 -10.75
CA VAL A 669 -30.37 -19.13 -10.73
C VAL A 669 -29.53 -19.61 -9.56
N ASP A 670 -29.76 -20.84 -9.13
CA ASP A 670 -28.93 -21.49 -8.11
C ASP A 670 -27.60 -21.97 -8.73
N THR A 671 -26.49 -21.65 -8.12
CA THR A 671 -25.15 -22.01 -8.60
C THR A 671 -24.80 -23.48 -8.36
N SER A 672 -25.52 -24.19 -7.50
CA SER A 672 -25.36 -25.64 -7.32
C SER A 672 -25.64 -26.42 -8.61
N LEU A 673 -26.40 -25.81 -9.54
CA LEU A 673 -26.67 -26.34 -10.87
C LEU A 673 -25.57 -25.99 -11.89
N CYS A 674 -24.58 -25.21 -11.50
CA CYS A 674 -23.50 -24.74 -12.35
C CYS A 674 -22.21 -25.37 -11.84
N ASP A 675 -21.49 -26.09 -12.70
CA ASP A 675 -20.15 -26.57 -12.40
C ASP A 675 -19.11 -25.65 -13.07
N PRO A 676 -18.69 -24.55 -12.42
CA PRO A 676 -17.71 -23.64 -12.99
C PRO A 676 -16.31 -24.24 -13.04
N PHE A 677 -16.11 -25.43 -12.43
CA PHE A 677 -14.81 -26.06 -12.26
C PHE A 677 -14.45 -27.10 -13.31
N LYS A 678 -15.36 -27.38 -14.25
CA LYS A 678 -15.15 -28.40 -15.31
C LYS A 678 -14.01 -28.11 -16.29
N ALA A 679 -13.48 -26.90 -16.33
CA ALA A 679 -12.37 -26.54 -17.18
C ALA A 679 -11.20 -26.05 -16.34
N SER A 680 -10.08 -26.78 -16.42
CA SER A 680 -8.76 -26.30 -15.97
C SER A 680 -8.35 -25.11 -16.85
N ALA A 681 -8.75 -23.90 -16.47
CA ALA A 681 -8.43 -22.68 -17.20
C ALA A 681 -7.62 -21.73 -16.31
N PHE A 682 -6.66 -21.07 -16.91
CA PHE A 682 -5.99 -19.93 -16.31
C PHE A 682 -6.95 -18.73 -16.37
N ILE A 683 -7.41 -18.24 -15.23
CA ILE A 683 -8.31 -17.10 -15.12
C ILE A 683 -7.74 -16.14 -14.06
N ALA A 684 -7.21 -15.04 -14.51
CA ALA A 684 -6.66 -14.03 -13.63
C ALA A 684 -7.72 -13.53 -12.61
N GLY A 685 -7.32 -13.43 -11.35
CA GLY A 685 -8.19 -12.97 -10.26
C GLY A 685 -9.14 -14.03 -9.69
N TYR A 686 -9.10 -15.27 -10.17
CA TYR A 686 -9.90 -16.36 -9.64
C TYR A 686 -9.07 -17.29 -8.75
N SER A 687 -9.55 -17.51 -7.53
CA SER A 687 -9.04 -18.55 -6.65
C SER A 687 -10.17 -19.51 -6.29
N PRO A 688 -10.00 -20.81 -6.49
CA PRO A 688 -11.02 -21.80 -6.15
C PRO A 688 -11.46 -21.81 -4.67
N GLY A 689 -10.61 -21.33 -3.76
CA GLY A 689 -10.94 -21.17 -2.34
C GLY A 689 -11.77 -19.93 -1.99
N GLN A 690 -12.04 -19.05 -2.96
CA GLN A 690 -12.90 -17.89 -2.70
C GLN A 690 -14.36 -18.33 -2.54
N PRO A 691 -15.06 -17.90 -1.48
CA PRO A 691 -16.48 -18.20 -1.33
C PRO A 691 -17.27 -17.56 -2.47
N MET A 692 -17.99 -18.35 -3.21
CA MET A 692 -18.92 -17.89 -4.25
C MET A 692 -20.35 -17.85 -3.69
N SER A 693 -21.14 -16.92 -4.23
CA SER A 693 -22.57 -16.89 -3.94
C SER A 693 -23.25 -18.20 -4.40
N THR A 694 -24.20 -18.68 -3.59
CA THR A 694 -25.07 -19.79 -3.97
C THR A 694 -26.05 -19.42 -5.08
N ASN A 695 -26.09 -18.17 -5.50
CA ASN A 695 -26.93 -17.65 -6.58
C ASN A 695 -26.11 -16.90 -7.60
N ALA A 696 -26.50 -16.99 -8.86
CA ALA A 696 -25.89 -16.28 -9.98
C ALA A 696 -26.92 -15.56 -10.83
N VAL A 697 -26.48 -14.50 -11.53
CA VAL A 697 -27.27 -13.90 -12.60
C VAL A 697 -27.02 -14.67 -13.90
N LYS A 698 -28.06 -15.26 -14.44
CA LYS A 698 -28.05 -15.90 -15.76
C LYS A 698 -28.57 -14.91 -16.80
N MET A 699 -27.79 -14.73 -17.87
CA MET A 699 -28.12 -13.91 -19.02
C MET A 699 -28.14 -14.76 -20.26
N VAL A 700 -29.10 -14.54 -21.14
CA VAL A 700 -29.17 -15.17 -22.46
C VAL A 700 -29.05 -14.09 -23.52
N LEU A 701 -27.96 -14.13 -24.25
CA LEU A 701 -27.59 -13.18 -25.29
C LEU A 701 -27.83 -13.81 -26.68
N GLN A 702 -28.44 -13.07 -27.59
CA GLN A 702 -28.60 -13.49 -28.98
C GLN A 702 -27.58 -12.76 -29.85
N GLN A 703 -26.50 -13.48 -30.23
CA GLN A 703 -25.44 -12.91 -31.06
C GLN A 703 -25.78 -13.13 -32.57
N ARG A 704 -26.15 -12.04 -33.22
CA ARG A 704 -26.51 -12.03 -34.64
C ARG A 704 -25.40 -11.48 -35.54
N ARG A 705 -24.48 -10.74 -35.02
CA ARG A 705 -23.34 -10.09 -35.69
C ARG A 705 -22.03 -10.63 -35.14
N LYS A 706 -20.92 -10.32 -35.79
CA LYS A 706 -19.57 -10.70 -35.29
C LYS A 706 -18.99 -9.71 -34.31
N ASP A 707 -19.75 -8.69 -33.94
CA ASP A 707 -19.29 -7.59 -33.11
C ASP A 707 -19.23 -8.00 -31.60
N PRO A 708 -18.30 -7.45 -30.81
CA PRO A 708 -18.23 -7.73 -29.39
C PRO A 708 -19.48 -7.28 -28.63
N ILE A 709 -19.80 -7.98 -27.55
CA ILE A 709 -20.83 -7.59 -26.58
C ILE A 709 -20.16 -7.03 -25.33
N LEU A 710 -20.62 -5.86 -24.89
CA LEU A 710 -20.15 -5.22 -23.67
C LEU A 710 -21.19 -5.38 -22.57
N ILE A 711 -20.76 -5.73 -21.38
CA ILE A 711 -21.61 -5.93 -20.20
C ILE A 711 -21.08 -5.04 -19.07
N ASP A 712 -21.97 -4.26 -18.45
CA ASP A 712 -21.70 -3.50 -17.24
C ASP A 712 -22.82 -3.64 -16.22
N ALA A 713 -22.58 -3.24 -14.99
CA ALA A 713 -23.51 -3.24 -13.88
C ALA A 713 -23.45 -1.93 -13.09
N PRO A 714 -24.06 -0.85 -13.61
CA PRO A 714 -24.01 0.46 -12.99
C PRO A 714 -24.53 0.44 -11.53
N GLY A 715 -23.77 0.99 -10.59
CA GLY A 715 -24.17 1.09 -9.19
C GLY A 715 -23.83 -0.12 -8.34
N GLU A 716 -23.36 -1.21 -8.91
CA GLU A 716 -22.91 -2.38 -8.17
C GLU A 716 -21.43 -2.30 -7.77
N VAL A 717 -21.12 -2.81 -6.59
CA VAL A 717 -19.77 -2.80 -5.99
C VAL A 717 -19.46 -4.21 -5.53
N MET A 718 -19.06 -5.08 -6.47
CA MET A 718 -18.74 -6.49 -6.18
C MET A 718 -17.77 -7.07 -7.19
N ARG A 719 -17.18 -8.22 -6.86
CA ARG A 719 -16.44 -9.07 -7.81
C ARG A 719 -17.30 -10.26 -8.20
N ALA A 720 -17.15 -10.72 -9.43
CA ALA A 720 -17.88 -11.87 -9.91
C ALA A 720 -17.06 -12.71 -10.89
N LEU A 721 -17.23 -14.02 -10.85
CA LEU A 721 -16.77 -14.95 -11.87
C LEU A 721 -17.78 -14.93 -13.04
N ILE A 722 -17.27 -14.74 -14.24
CA ILE A 722 -18.04 -14.82 -15.48
C ILE A 722 -17.86 -16.21 -16.09
N VAL A 723 -18.97 -16.89 -16.32
CA VAL A 723 -18.99 -18.19 -17.02
C VAL A 723 -19.72 -17.99 -18.35
N LEU A 724 -19.03 -18.24 -19.45
CA LEU A 724 -19.58 -18.11 -20.80
C LEU A 724 -19.78 -19.49 -21.44
N ASN A 725 -21.01 -19.82 -21.80
CA ASN A 725 -21.38 -21.11 -22.42
C ASN A 725 -20.86 -22.33 -21.61
N GLY A 726 -21.03 -22.28 -20.29
CA GLY A 726 -20.61 -23.33 -19.36
C GLY A 726 -19.11 -23.39 -19.06
N ARG A 727 -18.32 -22.36 -19.45
CA ARG A 727 -16.89 -22.30 -19.20
C ARG A 727 -16.52 -21.03 -18.43
N PRO A 728 -15.72 -21.13 -17.39
CA PRO A 728 -15.13 -19.97 -16.75
C PRO A 728 -14.39 -19.13 -17.80
N HIS A 729 -14.65 -17.84 -17.81
CA HIS A 729 -14.15 -16.93 -18.84
C HIS A 729 -13.28 -15.82 -18.30
N ALA A 730 -13.75 -15.12 -17.28
CA ALA A 730 -13.04 -14.01 -16.65
C ALA A 730 -13.55 -13.76 -15.22
N VAL A 731 -12.79 -13.06 -14.43
CA VAL A 731 -13.31 -12.39 -13.22
C VAL A 731 -13.46 -10.91 -13.56
N ILE A 732 -14.57 -10.31 -13.15
CA ILE A 732 -14.81 -8.88 -13.25
C ILE A 732 -14.84 -8.24 -11.86
N ASP A 733 -14.31 -7.03 -11.75
CA ASP A 733 -14.31 -6.27 -10.49
C ASP A 733 -15.02 -4.92 -10.65
N TRP A 734 -16.25 -4.86 -10.14
CA TRP A 734 -17.04 -3.63 -10.11
C TRP A 734 -16.78 -2.79 -8.85
N ARG A 735 -15.87 -3.20 -7.96
CA ARG A 735 -15.47 -2.41 -6.78
C ARG A 735 -14.47 -1.32 -7.14
N GLY A 736 -13.77 -1.50 -8.28
CA GLY A 736 -12.80 -0.55 -8.77
C GLY A 736 -13.41 0.77 -9.23
N GLU A 737 -12.60 1.80 -9.25
CA GLU A 737 -12.94 3.11 -9.82
C GLU A 737 -11.96 3.46 -10.95
N PRO A 738 -12.42 3.53 -12.19
CA PRO A 738 -13.78 3.25 -12.69
C PRO A 738 -14.09 1.75 -12.65
N ALA A 739 -15.38 1.43 -12.49
CA ALA A 739 -15.84 0.03 -12.53
C ALA A 739 -15.56 -0.59 -13.91
N GLU A 740 -15.09 -1.83 -13.90
CA GLU A 740 -14.75 -2.58 -15.11
C GLU A 740 -15.99 -2.79 -16.00
N CYS A 741 -15.76 -2.81 -17.32
CA CYS A 741 -16.74 -3.23 -18.33
C CYS A 741 -16.22 -4.51 -19.00
N LEU A 742 -17.00 -5.57 -18.96
CA LEU A 742 -16.66 -6.83 -19.61
C LEU A 742 -16.86 -6.73 -21.12
N VAL A 743 -15.84 -7.06 -21.90
CA VAL A 743 -15.92 -7.17 -23.36
C VAL A 743 -15.86 -8.63 -23.75
N LEU A 744 -16.95 -9.15 -24.34
CA LEU A 744 -17.03 -10.51 -24.87
C LEU A 744 -16.81 -10.50 -26.39
N HIS A 745 -15.71 -11.08 -26.81
CA HIS A 745 -15.37 -11.24 -28.22
C HIS A 745 -15.93 -12.56 -28.81
N MET A 746 -16.07 -12.62 -30.13
CA MET A 746 -16.39 -13.86 -30.82
C MET A 746 -15.27 -14.90 -30.69
N ALA A 747 -15.65 -16.15 -30.54
CA ALA A 747 -14.70 -17.25 -30.58
C ALA A 747 -13.92 -17.26 -31.92
N THR A 748 -12.62 -17.53 -31.84
CA THR A 748 -11.72 -17.58 -33.00
C THR A 748 -11.58 -19.01 -33.51
N ARG A 749 -11.04 -19.19 -34.73
CA ARG A 749 -10.72 -20.52 -35.29
C ARG A 749 -9.70 -21.28 -34.44
N GLU A 750 -8.77 -20.55 -33.79
CA GLU A 750 -7.71 -21.09 -32.94
C GLU A 750 -8.25 -21.47 -31.56
N ALA A 751 -9.29 -20.75 -31.08
CA ALA A 751 -9.94 -20.99 -29.80
C ALA A 751 -11.47 -21.07 -29.95
N PRO A 752 -12.00 -22.11 -30.65
CA PRO A 752 -13.42 -22.15 -31.02
C PRO A 752 -14.38 -22.31 -29.83
N LYS A 753 -13.87 -22.62 -28.69
CA LYS A 753 -14.65 -22.80 -27.46
C LYS A 753 -14.49 -21.62 -26.46
N VAL A 754 -13.67 -20.61 -26.78
CA VAL A 754 -13.40 -19.44 -25.96
C VAL A 754 -13.99 -18.21 -26.64
N GLY A 755 -15.09 -17.69 -26.10
CA GLY A 755 -15.78 -16.53 -26.64
C GLY A 755 -17.24 -16.80 -27.06
N LEU A 756 -17.86 -15.74 -27.60
CA LEU A 756 -19.24 -15.79 -28.10
C LEU A 756 -19.36 -16.70 -29.31
N GLN A 757 -20.45 -17.44 -29.35
CA GLN A 757 -20.89 -18.22 -30.51
C GLN A 757 -21.95 -17.46 -31.28
N GLN A 758 -22.09 -17.75 -32.57
CA GLN A 758 -23.24 -17.24 -33.36
C GLN A 758 -24.53 -17.88 -32.84
N GLY A 759 -25.57 -17.07 -32.60
CA GLY A 759 -26.82 -17.50 -32.00
C GLY A 759 -26.90 -17.24 -30.49
N ALA A 760 -27.49 -18.18 -29.78
CA ALA A 760 -27.71 -18.05 -28.34
C ALA A 760 -26.44 -18.31 -27.55
N ASN A 761 -26.13 -17.40 -26.61
CA ASN A 761 -25.04 -17.54 -25.67
C ASN A 761 -25.57 -17.40 -24.25
N GLU A 762 -25.09 -18.23 -23.36
CA GLU A 762 -25.39 -18.16 -21.95
C GLU A 762 -24.21 -17.53 -21.18
N VAL A 763 -24.48 -16.50 -20.41
CA VAL A 763 -23.54 -15.87 -19.50
C VAL A 763 -24.05 -16.02 -18.09
N LEU A 764 -23.26 -16.63 -17.21
CA LEU A 764 -23.50 -16.63 -15.78
C LEU A 764 -22.55 -15.65 -15.12
N VAL A 765 -23.12 -14.81 -14.26
CA VAL A 765 -22.35 -13.88 -13.41
C VAL A 765 -22.51 -14.37 -11.99
N ILE A 766 -21.45 -14.94 -11.42
CA ILE A 766 -21.43 -15.56 -10.09
C ILE A 766 -20.65 -14.63 -9.15
N PRO A 767 -21.31 -13.82 -8.32
CA PRO A 767 -20.63 -12.96 -7.37
C PRO A 767 -19.87 -13.76 -6.31
N PHE A 768 -18.75 -13.22 -5.84
CA PHE A 768 -18.05 -13.72 -4.68
C PHE A 768 -18.71 -13.16 -3.43
N ASP A 769 -18.92 -14.03 -2.43
CA ASP A 769 -19.41 -13.67 -1.08
C ASP A 769 -20.66 -12.75 -1.06
N ALA A 770 -21.64 -13.02 -1.92
CA ALA A 770 -22.84 -12.21 -2.06
C ALA A 770 -24.09 -12.98 -1.62
N GLN A 771 -24.98 -12.29 -0.88
CA GLN A 771 -26.28 -12.80 -0.52
C GLN A 771 -27.29 -12.70 -1.68
N ARG A 772 -28.35 -13.49 -1.65
CA ARG A 772 -29.43 -13.52 -2.66
C ARG A 772 -29.96 -12.13 -3.02
N THR A 773 -30.20 -11.26 -2.03
CA THR A 773 -30.71 -9.91 -2.25
C THR A 773 -29.77 -9.03 -3.06
N GLN A 774 -28.46 -9.22 -2.90
CA GLN A 774 -27.43 -8.53 -3.68
C GLN A 774 -27.41 -9.04 -5.12
N VAL A 775 -27.57 -10.36 -5.31
CA VAL A 775 -27.65 -10.97 -6.66
C VAL A 775 -28.93 -10.52 -7.39
N ASP A 776 -30.07 -10.40 -6.71
CA ASP A 776 -31.31 -9.87 -7.27
C ASP A 776 -31.15 -8.40 -7.71
N ARG A 777 -30.39 -7.59 -6.94
CA ARG A 777 -30.08 -6.22 -7.28
C ARG A 777 -29.13 -6.16 -8.49
N LEU A 778 -28.08 -6.99 -8.52
CA LEU A 778 -27.18 -7.12 -9.65
C LEU A 778 -27.94 -7.46 -10.95
N ALA A 779 -28.87 -8.44 -10.91
CA ALA A 779 -29.67 -8.82 -12.07
C ALA A 779 -30.47 -7.66 -12.66
N LYS A 780 -30.95 -6.73 -11.83
CA LYS A 780 -31.65 -5.51 -12.26
C LYS A 780 -30.69 -4.44 -12.77
N ALA A 781 -29.48 -4.40 -12.28
CA ALA A 781 -28.48 -3.42 -12.66
C ALA A 781 -27.75 -3.76 -13.97
N MET A 782 -27.67 -5.03 -14.34
CA MET A 782 -26.97 -5.49 -15.56
C MET A 782 -27.46 -4.78 -16.81
N ARG A 783 -26.51 -4.35 -17.65
CA ARG A 783 -26.77 -3.71 -18.95
C ARG A 783 -25.90 -4.40 -19.99
N THR A 784 -26.46 -4.53 -21.19
CA THR A 784 -25.77 -5.16 -22.32
C THR A 784 -25.82 -4.25 -23.54
N HIS A 785 -24.67 -4.19 -24.21
CA HIS A 785 -24.48 -3.35 -25.38
C HIS A 785 -23.75 -4.13 -26.47
N ILE A 786 -24.12 -3.93 -27.73
CA ILE A 786 -23.36 -4.43 -28.86
C ILE A 786 -22.41 -3.34 -29.37
N SER A 787 -21.16 -3.68 -29.61
CA SER A 787 -20.20 -2.79 -30.24
C SER A 787 -20.53 -2.64 -31.71
N VAL A 788 -20.85 -1.43 -32.17
CA VAL A 788 -20.99 -1.13 -33.59
C VAL A 788 -19.70 -0.65 -34.23
N GLN A 789 -18.78 -0.11 -33.42
CA GLN A 789 -17.47 0.35 -33.86
C GLN A 789 -16.49 0.35 -32.68
N ALA A 790 -15.40 -0.38 -32.77
CA ALA A 790 -14.22 -0.20 -31.91
C ALA A 790 -13.37 0.96 -32.45
N LEU A 791 -12.99 1.90 -31.59
CA LEU A 791 -12.22 3.08 -32.00
C LEU A 791 -10.72 2.76 -32.04
N GLU A 792 -10.33 1.83 -32.94
CA GLU A 792 -8.95 1.39 -33.14
C GLU A 792 -8.63 1.25 -34.66
N GLY A 793 -7.36 1.10 -34.98
CA GLY A 793 -6.90 0.93 -36.35
C GLY A 793 -7.31 2.10 -37.24
N LYS A 794 -8.00 1.81 -38.36
CA LYS A 794 -8.50 2.82 -39.31
C LYS A 794 -9.76 3.54 -38.85
N ALA A 795 -10.43 3.08 -37.79
CA ALA A 795 -11.68 3.66 -37.28
C ALA A 795 -11.45 4.93 -36.45
N ALA A 796 -10.26 5.13 -35.92
CA ALA A 796 -9.90 6.31 -35.13
C ALA A 796 -8.41 6.66 -35.24
N SER A 797 -8.07 7.92 -35.09
CA SER A 797 -6.69 8.36 -34.93
C SER A 797 -6.37 8.59 -33.46
N TRP A 798 -5.21 8.07 -33.05
CA TRP A 798 -4.71 8.11 -31.68
C TRP A 798 -3.48 8.99 -31.56
N ALA A 799 -3.40 9.73 -30.47
CA ALA A 799 -2.20 10.47 -30.12
C ALA A 799 -2.04 10.59 -28.60
N PHE A 800 -0.82 10.78 -28.17
CA PHE A 800 -0.44 10.95 -26.78
C PHE A 800 0.51 12.14 -26.60
N ALA A 801 0.31 12.87 -25.50
CA ALA A 801 1.26 13.91 -25.09
C ALA A 801 1.67 13.69 -23.64
N ARG A 802 2.96 13.77 -23.36
CA ARG A 802 3.47 13.69 -22.00
C ARG A 802 2.99 14.89 -21.18
N TRP A 803 2.61 14.61 -19.96
CA TRP A 803 2.32 15.62 -18.96
C TRP A 803 3.66 16.17 -18.44
N ALA A 804 3.89 17.44 -18.68
CA ALA A 804 5.03 18.18 -18.19
C ALA A 804 4.69 19.66 -18.14
N PRO A 805 5.26 20.44 -17.22
CA PRO A 805 5.08 21.88 -17.20
C PRO A 805 5.56 22.50 -18.53
N PRO A 806 4.96 23.61 -18.95
CA PRO A 806 5.51 24.40 -20.05
C PRO A 806 6.91 24.91 -19.71
N SER A 807 7.78 25.03 -20.71
CA SER A 807 9.15 25.55 -20.52
C SER A 807 9.12 26.94 -19.90
N HIS A 808 9.98 27.18 -18.91
CA HIS A 808 10.09 28.51 -18.28
C HIS A 808 10.47 29.57 -19.31
N GLY A 809 9.84 30.75 -19.23
CA GLY A 809 10.04 31.85 -20.17
C GLY A 809 9.41 31.66 -21.55
N GLY A 810 8.68 30.54 -21.78
CA GLY A 810 7.93 30.32 -23.01
C GLY A 810 6.65 31.15 -23.10
N ASN A 811 6.14 31.36 -24.31
CA ASN A 811 4.93 32.12 -24.60
C ASN A 811 3.64 31.55 -23.96
N ALA A 812 3.69 30.36 -23.38
CA ALA A 812 2.57 29.73 -22.69
C ALA A 812 2.26 30.38 -21.32
N TRP A 813 3.20 31.07 -20.70
CA TRP A 813 3.07 31.68 -19.39
C TRP A 813 2.54 33.10 -19.47
N VAL A 814 1.46 33.36 -18.75
CA VAL A 814 0.79 34.67 -18.67
C VAL A 814 0.86 35.18 -17.23
N ALA A 815 1.36 36.39 -17.03
CA ALA A 815 1.43 37.03 -15.72
C ALA A 815 0.03 37.21 -15.12
N MET A 816 -0.12 36.84 -13.82
CA MET A 816 -1.35 36.98 -13.07
C MET A 816 -1.36 38.33 -12.37
N ASN A 817 -1.97 39.36 -12.98
CA ASN A 817 -2.14 40.69 -12.39
C ASN A 817 -3.24 40.69 -11.33
N GLY A 818 -3.07 39.95 -10.23
CA GLY A 818 -4.02 39.90 -9.11
C GLY A 818 -5.34 39.19 -9.37
N LYS A 819 -5.64 38.75 -10.59
CA LYS A 819 -6.79 37.93 -10.96
C LYS A 819 -6.30 36.72 -11.71
N VAL A 820 -6.78 35.52 -11.35
CA VAL A 820 -6.72 34.38 -12.26
C VAL A 820 -7.27 34.86 -13.59
N PRO A 821 -6.58 34.65 -14.74
CA PRO A 821 -7.22 34.91 -16.01
C PRO A 821 -8.53 34.10 -15.95
N ALA A 822 -9.69 34.78 -15.91
CA ALA A 822 -10.96 34.14 -16.09
C ALA A 822 -10.76 33.30 -17.35
N ALA A 823 -10.89 31.98 -17.25
CA ALA A 823 -10.66 31.05 -18.36
C ALA A 823 -11.38 31.66 -19.54
N THR A 824 -10.66 32.43 -20.29
CA THR A 824 -11.01 33.48 -21.24
C THR A 824 -12.49 33.53 -21.55
N ARG A 825 -13.21 34.54 -21.07
CA ARG A 825 -14.44 35.01 -21.72
C ARG A 825 -14.03 35.29 -23.16
N GLY A 826 -14.21 34.28 -24.02
CA GLY A 826 -13.95 34.43 -25.44
C GLY A 826 -14.95 35.41 -26.01
N ASN A 827 -14.49 36.62 -26.29
CA ASN A 827 -15.17 37.47 -27.23
C ASN A 827 -14.95 36.88 -28.62
N GLY A 828 -15.98 36.27 -29.18
CA GLY A 828 -16.14 36.10 -30.62
C GLY A 828 -15.76 34.73 -31.19
N LYS A 829 -16.73 34.11 -31.80
CA LYS A 829 -16.69 33.07 -32.86
C LYS A 829 -15.80 31.86 -32.64
N ALA A 830 -16.22 31.00 -31.79
CA ALA A 830 -15.79 29.66 -31.38
C ALA A 830 -15.49 29.58 -29.87
N GLY A 831 -16.44 30.12 -29.06
CA GLY A 831 -16.30 30.11 -27.61
C GLY A 831 -16.65 28.76 -27.02
N VAL A 832 -15.68 27.97 -26.58
CA VAL A 832 -15.90 26.98 -25.54
C VAL A 832 -15.65 27.68 -24.21
N SER A 833 -16.74 28.05 -23.51
CA SER A 833 -16.69 28.46 -22.11
C SER A 833 -16.25 27.28 -21.29
N MET A 834 -15.07 27.31 -20.73
CA MET A 834 -14.61 26.35 -19.72
C MET A 834 -15.05 26.92 -18.37
N ASP A 835 -16.19 26.46 -17.86
CA ASP A 835 -16.69 26.82 -16.54
C ASP A 835 -15.71 26.32 -15.44
N GLY A 836 -14.65 27.07 -15.16
CA GLY A 836 -13.87 27.03 -13.92
C GLY A 836 -13.22 25.70 -13.50
N LYS A 837 -13.24 24.65 -14.31
CA LYS A 837 -12.78 23.29 -13.96
C LYS A 837 -11.81 22.69 -14.98
N ALA A 838 -10.95 23.51 -15.58
CA ALA A 838 -9.89 23.02 -16.43
C ALA A 838 -8.55 23.03 -15.68
N PRO A 839 -7.70 22.04 -15.87
CA PRO A 839 -6.39 22.01 -15.22
C PRO A 839 -5.53 23.19 -15.68
N LEU A 840 -4.84 23.83 -14.74
CA LEU A 840 -3.93 24.94 -14.98
C LEU A 840 -2.56 24.67 -14.39
N TRP A 841 -1.56 25.20 -15.04
CA TRP A 841 -0.23 25.34 -14.50
C TRP A 841 -0.04 26.71 -13.89
N PHE A 842 0.63 26.79 -12.74
CA PHE A 842 1.05 28.03 -12.10
C PHE A 842 2.54 27.96 -11.85
N SER A 843 3.24 29.07 -12.03
CA SER A 843 4.66 29.16 -11.74
C SER A 843 5.00 30.46 -11.03
N THR A 844 5.92 30.37 -10.10
CA THR A 844 6.53 31.49 -9.41
C THR A 844 7.95 31.15 -8.99
N ALA A 845 8.70 32.15 -8.51
CA ALA A 845 10.01 31.92 -7.92
C ALA A 845 10.01 32.33 -6.45
N PHE A 846 10.83 31.66 -5.65
CA PHE A 846 11.16 32.10 -4.31
C PHE A 846 12.67 32.10 -4.08
N GLU A 847 13.10 33.01 -3.22
CA GLU A 847 14.50 33.13 -2.82
C GLU A 847 14.65 32.60 -1.40
N ARG A 848 15.63 31.71 -1.22
CA ARG A 848 15.99 31.19 0.08
C ARG A 848 16.89 32.20 0.80
N ASN A 849 16.30 33.10 1.59
CA ASN A 849 17.02 34.10 2.36
C ASN A 849 17.52 33.50 3.67
N GLY A 850 18.85 33.25 3.76
CA GLY A 850 19.52 32.75 4.96
C GLY A 850 19.60 31.21 5.02
N LYS A 851 20.29 30.68 6.03
CA LYS A 851 20.27 29.24 6.34
C LYS A 851 18.88 28.88 6.86
N ILE A 852 18.11 28.20 6.07
CA ILE A 852 16.92 27.51 6.52
C ILE A 852 17.43 26.18 7.11
N ASP A 853 17.56 26.11 8.41
CA ASP A 853 18.05 24.94 9.16
C ASP A 853 16.87 24.04 9.53
N GLY A 854 15.98 23.73 8.55
CA GLY A 854 14.79 22.90 8.78
C GLY A 854 14.14 22.46 7.49
N PRO A 855 13.14 21.59 7.59
CA PRO A 855 12.32 21.21 6.44
C PRO A 855 11.59 22.45 5.91
N VAL A 856 11.69 22.64 4.60
CA VAL A 856 10.94 23.69 3.89
C VAL A 856 9.64 23.09 3.40
N GLU A 857 8.52 23.75 3.66
CA GLU A 857 7.20 23.26 3.31
C GLU A 857 6.47 24.28 2.43
N LEU A 858 5.74 23.77 1.45
CA LEU A 858 4.79 24.53 0.66
C LEU A 858 3.38 24.28 1.19
N LEU A 859 2.72 25.33 1.64
CA LEU A 859 1.32 25.29 2.05
C LEU A 859 0.46 25.59 0.81
N CYS A 860 -0.32 24.60 0.36
CA CYS A 860 -1.14 24.67 -0.87
C CYS A 860 -2.59 25.11 -0.59
N SER A 861 -2.80 25.91 0.47
CA SER A 861 -4.14 26.34 0.89
C SER A 861 -4.88 27.11 -0.22
N GLY A 862 -6.13 26.76 -0.45
CA GLY A 862 -6.99 27.36 -1.45
C GLY A 862 -6.90 26.77 -2.86
N LEU A 863 -5.95 25.87 -3.10
CA LEU A 863 -5.88 25.04 -4.31
C LEU A 863 -6.89 23.88 -4.23
N SER A 864 -6.99 23.07 -5.31
CA SER A 864 -7.85 21.88 -5.33
C SER A 864 -7.06 20.60 -5.06
N ARG A 865 -6.58 19.98 -6.10
CA ARG A 865 -5.79 18.77 -6.12
C ARG A 865 -4.72 18.91 -7.19
N GLY A 866 -3.51 18.47 -6.93
CA GLY A 866 -2.48 18.61 -7.95
C GLY A 866 -1.08 18.18 -7.51
N HIS A 867 -0.10 18.74 -8.20
CA HIS A 867 1.29 18.37 -8.05
C HIS A 867 2.19 19.61 -7.97
N VAL A 868 3.27 19.48 -7.24
CA VAL A 868 4.28 20.52 -7.04
C VAL A 868 5.60 20.08 -7.63
N PHE A 869 6.21 20.97 -8.41
CA PHE A 869 7.56 20.85 -8.93
C PHE A 869 8.42 21.94 -8.31
N VAL A 870 9.65 21.61 -8.02
CA VAL A 870 10.70 22.56 -7.62
C VAL A 870 11.87 22.38 -8.56
N ASN A 871 12.32 23.46 -9.18
CA ASN A 871 13.41 23.44 -10.15
C ASN A 871 13.21 22.34 -11.23
N ASP A 872 11.98 22.26 -11.75
CA ASP A 872 11.52 21.30 -12.78
C ASP A 872 11.44 19.83 -12.34
N GLU A 873 11.70 19.53 -11.07
CA GLU A 873 11.54 18.18 -10.52
C GLU A 873 10.25 18.03 -9.72
N LEU A 874 9.52 16.95 -9.92
CA LEU A 874 8.33 16.61 -9.15
C LEU A 874 8.73 16.30 -7.71
N VAL A 875 8.18 17.07 -6.75
CA VAL A 875 8.50 16.91 -5.32
C VAL A 875 7.33 16.42 -4.48
N GLY A 876 6.10 16.54 -4.97
CA GLY A 876 4.95 16.04 -4.22
C GLY A 876 3.61 16.32 -4.87
N ALA A 877 2.56 15.77 -4.23
CA ALA A 877 1.17 15.97 -4.60
C ALA A 877 0.38 16.50 -3.41
N TYR A 878 -0.63 17.30 -3.66
CA TYR A 878 -1.57 17.83 -2.67
C TYR A 878 -3.01 17.51 -3.04
N ASP A 879 -3.88 17.45 -2.02
CA ASP A 879 -5.31 17.31 -2.16
C ASP A 879 -6.00 18.00 -0.98
N THR A 880 -6.52 19.20 -1.21
CA THR A 880 -7.08 20.02 -0.13
C THR A 880 -8.42 19.50 0.36
N ALA A 881 -9.15 18.75 -0.47
CA ALA A 881 -10.39 18.10 -0.06
C ALA A 881 -10.15 16.99 0.98
N ASP A 882 -8.99 16.35 0.92
CA ASP A 882 -8.58 15.30 1.85
C ASP A 882 -7.71 15.85 3.01
N GLY A 883 -7.61 17.18 3.16
CA GLY A 883 -6.81 17.83 4.21
C GLY A 883 -5.29 17.80 4.00
N ARG A 884 -4.83 17.41 2.81
CA ARG A 884 -3.40 17.36 2.45
C ARG A 884 -3.00 18.64 1.74
N GLU A 885 -2.74 19.66 2.51
CA GLU A 885 -2.37 20.99 2.00
C GLU A 885 -0.87 21.27 2.06
N VAL A 886 -0.07 20.39 2.67
CA VAL A 886 1.35 20.62 2.89
C VAL A 886 2.18 19.69 2.01
N VAL A 887 3.10 20.27 1.23
CA VAL A 887 4.10 19.56 0.44
C VAL A 887 5.48 19.95 0.93
N GLU A 888 6.26 18.99 1.39
CA GLU A 888 7.65 19.21 1.78
C GLU A 888 8.52 19.44 0.55
N LEU A 889 9.32 20.50 0.58
CA LEU A 889 10.31 20.81 -0.45
C LEU A 889 11.67 20.26 -0.01
N PRO A 890 12.25 19.26 -0.73
CA PRO A 890 13.52 18.66 -0.35
C PRO A 890 14.64 19.70 -0.25
N SER A 891 15.21 19.88 0.94
CA SER A 891 16.23 20.90 1.20
C SER A 891 17.48 20.73 0.33
N GLU A 892 17.82 19.50 -0.01
CA GLU A 892 18.90 19.09 -0.90
C GLU A 892 18.71 19.51 -2.37
N ARG A 893 17.47 19.78 -2.76
CA ARG A 893 17.11 20.27 -4.11
C ARG A 893 16.91 21.76 -4.19
N LEU A 894 17.01 22.45 -3.04
CA LEU A 894 16.81 23.89 -2.96
C LEU A 894 18.12 24.64 -3.17
N ALA A 895 18.13 25.52 -4.18
CA ALA A 895 19.15 26.51 -4.44
C ALA A 895 18.87 27.85 -3.70
N ALA A 896 19.70 28.87 -3.88
CA ALA A 896 19.44 30.21 -3.39
C ALA A 896 18.17 30.82 -4.02
N ARG A 897 17.96 30.59 -5.30
CA ARG A 897 16.74 30.96 -6.03
C ARG A 897 16.11 29.70 -6.64
N ASN A 898 14.82 29.50 -6.43
CA ASN A 898 14.08 28.30 -6.83
C ASN A 898 12.86 28.69 -7.65
N SER A 899 12.54 27.87 -8.63
CA SER A 899 11.23 27.89 -9.29
C SER A 899 10.27 26.93 -8.59
N ILE A 900 9.04 27.36 -8.34
CA ILE A 900 7.93 26.51 -7.94
C ILE A 900 6.94 26.47 -9.09
N THR A 901 6.62 25.28 -9.57
CA THR A 901 5.58 25.06 -10.57
C THR A 901 4.52 24.15 -9.99
N ILE A 902 3.26 24.56 -10.08
CA ILE A 902 2.11 23.86 -9.53
C ILE A 902 1.17 23.48 -10.68
N PHE A 903 0.76 22.23 -10.73
CA PHE A 903 -0.36 21.78 -11.56
C PHE A 903 -1.59 21.65 -10.68
N ASP A 904 -2.63 22.43 -10.93
CA ASP A 904 -3.92 22.34 -10.23
C ASP A 904 -4.98 21.79 -11.16
N LEU A 905 -5.64 20.70 -10.75
CA LEU A 905 -6.56 19.92 -11.58
C LEU A 905 -7.88 20.66 -11.89
N GLU A 906 -8.32 21.54 -11.00
CA GLU A 906 -9.52 22.37 -11.19
C GLU A 906 -9.18 23.82 -11.56
N GLY A 907 -7.89 24.16 -11.67
CA GLY A 907 -7.42 25.49 -12.05
C GLY A 907 -7.68 26.55 -10.99
N LYS A 908 -7.70 26.20 -9.70
CA LYS A 908 -7.86 27.16 -8.61
C LYS A 908 -6.60 28.03 -8.45
N ALA A 909 -6.82 29.31 -8.19
CA ALA A 909 -5.73 30.27 -8.05
C ALA A 909 -4.87 30.01 -6.80
N PRO A 910 -3.53 30.19 -6.90
CA PRO A 910 -2.60 29.94 -5.80
C PRO A 910 -2.49 31.12 -4.80
N ALA A 911 -3.57 31.89 -4.58
CA ALA A 911 -3.53 33.09 -3.74
C ALA A 911 -3.20 32.82 -2.27
N GLY A 912 -3.45 31.60 -1.77
CA GLY A 912 -3.17 31.17 -0.40
C GLY A 912 -1.85 30.43 -0.24
N VAL A 913 -1.10 30.20 -1.31
CA VAL A 913 0.12 29.39 -1.29
C VAL A 913 1.27 30.14 -0.62
N LYS A 914 1.95 29.47 0.31
CA LYS A 914 3.06 30.03 1.09
C LYS A 914 4.16 29.01 1.26
N VAL A 915 5.39 29.49 1.39
CA VAL A 915 6.54 28.68 1.84
C VAL A 915 6.75 28.92 3.32
N ARG A 916 6.94 27.83 4.06
CA ARG A 916 7.27 27.81 5.49
C ARG A 916 8.59 27.03 5.66
N GLY A 917 9.55 27.59 6.41
CA GLY A 917 10.83 26.93 6.67
C GLY A 917 11.68 27.60 7.72
#